data_4d1e2be3324b592ca8719308e57b112f
#
_entry.id   4d1e2be3324b592ca8719308e57b112f
#
_cell.length_a   1.000
_cell.length_b   1.000
_cell.length_c   1.000
_cell.angle_alpha   90.00
_cell.angle_beta   90.00
_cell.angle_gamma   90.00
#
_symmetry.space_group_name_H-M   'P 1'
#
loop_
_entity.id
_entity.type
_entity.pdbx_description
1 polymer ?
#
loop_
_entity_poly.entity_id
_entity_poly.type
_entity_poly.pdbx_seq_one_letter_code
_entity_poly.pdbx_strand_id
1 'polypeptide(L)'
;MTGWRSRDEGFAVRLGRLALWAGMTLFGLVGPVMASPADRLVPAPLEATLSGERTPGRDRFVVYPPSRSGPVMKASVARFETRMKKAFALGDAGRAISVRIDCACAPGSGFGLGEDEGYAVSITRSRVRIRATTEVGVMRALATLFQLAQRDEAGLSWPLGDIRDEPRFAWRGLMIDVARHFQPIDALQRQIDAMELTKLNVLHLHLSDSEAFRVESRLYPRLHEVGSFGQFYSQADIRRLVDYARERGVRIIPEFDLPGHSLAMIYAYPMLASAPVPDPPWSLPVRRNAVIDPTREEVYALLDDLIGEMTALFPDPHFHTGADEVNGIEWSASAPIAAFMKQKGFETPEDLQAYFSGRMHGIVSRHGKTMIGWDEILAPDLPKDVLVQSWTSSKMTGLAARAGHKVIVSAGYYLDWLTPSSFLHTRDPLDLTAQGLTPEGFDRVRGSPLERLISERFVIDPTLRMTPEEEGRILGGEAAMWTELVTPEKLDATIWPRAAAVADRLWSRPEATLVPLDERLEAVSEHLESAGLRHVASPQAMQGRLTPEGGKVVATLLEALEPVKFYAHNHESRSGGRAPLQSFADLADALPPESLPARRFNRQVAEYLAGDRSLADVLRDRLTRWRDNDASFQALLARNPALKDAASASSDLARLSEAALEALGRLQDRSLRAGRRDARIDELVRTHLAHQAASADAIASFIRPQPPGDVLLAPFDGLRALIEAGG
;
A
#
# COMPACT_ATOMS: atom_id res chain seq x y z
N MET A 1 -53.23 44.10 10.94
CA MET A 1 -53.50 44.52 12.32
C MET A 1 -52.33 44.07 13.16
N THR A 2 -51.61 45.08 13.65
CA THR A 2 -50.72 45.16 14.82
C THR A 2 -49.61 44.08 14.95
N GLY A 3 -48.32 44.26 14.77
CA GLY A 3 -47.49 45.43 15.16
C GLY A 3 -46.98 45.32 16.59
N TRP A 4 -45.73 44.92 16.80
CA TRP A 4 -44.88 45.55 17.82
C TRP A 4 -43.38 45.25 17.61
N ARG A 5 -42.64 46.32 17.90
CA ARG A 5 -41.24 46.57 17.60
C ARG A 5 -40.29 46.06 18.70
N SER A 6 -39.07 45.76 18.25
CA SER A 6 -37.73 45.99 18.83
C SER A 6 -37.58 46.40 20.30
N ARG A 7 -36.58 45.83 20.98
CA ARG A 7 -35.62 46.59 21.82
C ARG A 7 -34.30 45.84 21.95
N ASP A 8 -33.25 46.53 21.54
CA ASP A 8 -31.89 46.32 21.98
C ASP A 8 -31.75 46.56 23.48
N GLU A 9 -30.89 45.80 24.16
CA GLU A 9 -30.11 46.30 25.29
C GLU A 9 -28.89 45.42 25.50
N GLY A 10 -27.73 46.08 25.34
CA GLY A 10 -26.42 45.55 25.69
C GLY A 10 -26.23 45.49 27.20
N PHE A 11 -25.37 44.56 27.63
CA PHE A 11 -24.84 44.57 28.99
C PHE A 11 -23.32 44.50 28.98
N ALA A 12 -22.77 45.53 29.60
CA ALA A 12 -21.37 45.82 29.71
C ALA A 12 -20.65 44.97 30.78
N VAL A 13 -19.39 44.79 30.51
CA VAL A 13 -18.27 44.37 31.37
C VAL A 13 -18.41 44.85 32.81
N ARG A 14 -18.22 43.95 33.78
CA ARG A 14 -17.71 44.26 35.11
C ARG A 14 -16.54 43.40 35.47
N LEU A 15 -15.35 44.03 35.53
CA LEU A 15 -14.18 43.59 36.22
C LEU A 15 -14.46 43.45 37.74
N GLY A 16 -14.13 42.28 38.30
CA GLY A 16 -14.01 42.03 39.72
C GLY A 16 -12.63 41.44 40.04
N ARG A 17 -11.72 42.25 40.54
CA ARG A 17 -10.47 41.80 41.20
C ARG A 17 -10.82 41.22 42.55
N LEU A 18 -10.22 40.05 42.87
CA LEU A 18 -9.60 39.72 44.19
C LEU A 18 -9.53 38.19 44.31
N ALA A 19 -8.43 37.58 44.38
CA ALA A 19 -7.67 37.05 45.51
C ALA A 19 -6.59 36.08 45.02
N LEU A 20 -5.34 36.46 45.20
CA LEU A 20 -4.21 35.55 45.18
C LEU A 20 -4.41 34.48 46.27
N TRP A 21 -4.44 33.22 45.88
CA TRP A 21 -4.04 32.10 46.74
C TRP A 21 -3.01 31.28 46.00
N ALA A 22 -1.83 31.17 46.63
CA ALA A 22 -0.68 30.42 46.15
C ALA A 22 -1.03 28.90 46.22
N GLY A 23 -1.35 28.35 45.06
CA GLY A 23 -1.31 26.90 44.84
C GLY A 23 0.01 26.59 44.13
N MET A 24 1.01 26.14 44.86
CA MET A 24 2.19 25.46 44.30
C MET A 24 1.73 24.19 43.60
N THR A 25 1.37 24.32 42.34
CA THR A 25 1.32 23.17 41.43
C THR A 25 2.77 22.76 41.16
N LEU A 26 3.16 21.59 41.66
CA LEU A 26 4.31 20.86 41.15
C LEU A 26 4.13 20.69 39.62
N PHE A 27 4.73 21.57 38.86
CA PHE A 27 5.13 21.25 37.49
C PHE A 27 6.28 20.25 37.66
N GLY A 28 5.97 18.94 37.64
CA GLY A 28 6.96 17.95 37.39
C GLY A 28 7.64 18.33 36.07
N LEU A 29 8.94 18.52 36.13
CA LEU A 29 9.82 18.60 34.97
C LEU A 29 9.58 17.29 34.17
N VAL A 30 8.66 17.29 33.21
CA VAL A 30 8.62 16.30 32.18
C VAL A 30 9.84 16.64 31.32
N GLY A 31 10.95 15.98 31.62
CA GLY A 31 12.11 15.99 30.74
C GLY A 31 11.68 15.56 29.33
N PRO A 32 12.44 15.88 28.27
CA PRO A 32 12.12 15.44 26.95
C PRO A 32 11.90 13.92 26.97
N VAL A 33 10.70 13.49 26.57
CA VAL A 33 10.38 12.06 26.44
C VAL A 33 11.30 11.52 25.36
N MET A 34 12.35 10.80 25.75
CA MET A 34 13.25 10.15 24.82
C MET A 34 12.50 9.02 24.12
N ALA A 35 12.55 8.99 22.79
CA ALA A 35 11.94 7.93 22.01
C ALA A 35 12.41 6.54 22.48
N SER A 36 11.46 5.65 22.75
CA SER A 36 11.74 4.27 23.12
C SER A 36 12.25 3.48 21.91
N PRO A 37 13.07 2.44 22.08
CA PRO A 37 13.38 1.51 21.00
C PRO A 37 12.14 0.91 20.32
N ALA A 38 11.03 0.79 21.05
CA ALA A 38 9.75 0.32 20.52
C ALA A 38 9.12 1.29 19.52
N ASP A 39 9.38 2.60 19.65
CA ASP A 39 8.82 3.63 18.76
C ASP A 39 9.31 3.52 17.33
N ARG A 40 10.37 2.75 17.08
CA ARG A 40 10.90 2.49 15.71
C ARG A 40 10.35 1.24 15.06
N LEU A 41 9.57 0.43 15.79
CA LEU A 41 8.98 -0.80 15.24
C LEU A 41 7.88 -0.49 14.20
N VAL A 42 7.83 -1.31 13.17
CA VAL A 42 6.75 -1.30 12.17
C VAL A 42 6.24 -2.74 11.98
N PRO A 43 5.01 -3.02 12.37
CA PRO A 43 4.04 -2.16 13.08
C PRO A 43 4.44 -1.83 14.52
N ALA A 44 3.98 -0.66 15.01
CA ALA A 44 4.15 -0.28 16.41
C ALA A 44 3.33 -1.19 17.32
N PRO A 45 3.90 -1.64 18.45
CA PRO A 45 3.20 -2.53 19.38
C PRO A 45 2.11 -1.82 20.16
N LEU A 46 1.14 -2.60 20.67
CA LEU A 46 0.06 -2.10 21.52
C LEU A 46 0.58 -1.46 22.80
N GLU A 47 1.51 -2.14 23.48
CA GLU A 47 2.12 -1.68 24.72
C GLU A 47 3.61 -2.08 24.74
N ALA A 48 4.50 -1.16 25.08
CA ALA A 48 5.91 -1.44 25.25
C ALA A 48 6.53 -0.59 26.35
N THR A 49 7.36 -1.21 27.19
CA THR A 49 8.14 -0.56 28.25
C THR A 49 9.61 -0.92 28.07
N LEU A 50 10.17 -0.51 26.92
CA LEU A 50 11.59 -0.77 26.62
C LEU A 50 12.46 0.37 27.12
N SER A 51 13.55 0.02 27.81
CA SER A 51 14.55 0.98 28.26
C SER A 51 15.67 1.16 27.22
N GLY A 52 16.47 2.23 27.40
CA GLY A 52 17.72 2.40 26.63
C GLY A 52 18.81 1.38 26.99
N GLU A 53 18.66 0.65 28.13
CA GLU A 53 19.58 -0.42 28.49
C GLU A 53 19.36 -1.64 27.60
N ARG A 54 20.44 -2.35 27.29
CA ARG A 54 20.41 -3.54 26.44
C ARG A 54 20.95 -4.79 27.16
N THR A 55 20.60 -5.95 26.66
CA THR A 55 21.25 -7.19 27.09
C THR A 55 22.77 -7.08 26.87
N PRO A 56 23.61 -7.73 27.68
CA PRO A 56 25.04 -7.81 27.37
C PRO A 56 25.25 -8.37 25.97
N GLY A 57 26.14 -7.76 25.19
CA GLY A 57 26.48 -8.22 23.87
C GLY A 57 26.91 -9.69 23.86
N ARG A 58 26.49 -10.46 22.86
CA ARG A 58 26.76 -11.88 22.71
C ARG A 58 27.14 -12.20 21.28
N ASP A 59 27.94 -13.26 21.11
CA ASP A 59 28.39 -13.71 19.78
C ASP A 59 27.28 -14.44 19.02
N ARG A 60 26.31 -15.02 19.75
CA ARG A 60 25.21 -15.81 19.20
C ARG A 60 23.99 -15.80 20.13
N PHE A 61 22.92 -16.39 19.69
CA PHE A 61 21.73 -16.71 20.47
C PHE A 61 21.34 -18.18 20.30
N VAL A 62 20.47 -18.68 21.19
CA VAL A 62 19.91 -20.04 21.10
C VAL A 62 18.41 -19.95 21.38
N VAL A 63 17.61 -20.47 20.43
CA VAL A 63 16.17 -20.55 20.59
C VAL A 63 15.79 -21.88 21.24
N TYR A 64 14.94 -21.82 22.25
CA TYR A 64 14.33 -22.97 22.91
C TYR A 64 12.85 -22.99 22.58
N PRO A 65 12.42 -23.75 21.54
CA PRO A 65 11.02 -23.86 21.17
C PRO A 65 10.23 -24.67 22.22
N PRO A 66 8.89 -24.63 22.18
CA PRO A 66 8.04 -25.50 23.01
C PRO A 66 8.37 -26.98 22.78
N SER A 67 8.26 -27.80 23.83
CA SER A 67 8.59 -29.24 23.75
C SER A 67 7.72 -30.02 22.74
N ARG A 68 6.51 -29.53 22.45
CA ARG A 68 5.59 -30.10 21.46
C ARG A 68 5.40 -29.11 20.30
N SER A 69 6.44 -28.93 19.47
CA SER A 69 6.40 -28.05 18.29
C SER A 69 6.02 -28.84 17.05
N GLY A 70 4.98 -28.35 16.32
CA GLY A 70 4.61 -28.86 15.00
C GLY A 70 5.65 -28.47 13.91
N PRO A 71 5.48 -28.98 12.67
CA PRO A 71 6.38 -28.66 11.56
C PRO A 71 6.49 -27.15 11.29
N VAL A 72 5.37 -26.44 11.31
CA VAL A 72 5.27 -25.01 11.05
C VAL A 72 6.08 -24.20 12.08
N MET A 73 5.93 -24.49 13.38
CA MET A 73 6.72 -23.85 14.42
C MET A 73 8.23 -24.09 14.25
N LYS A 74 8.61 -25.33 13.92
CA LYS A 74 10.04 -25.67 13.67
C LYS A 74 10.58 -24.90 12.48
N ALA A 75 9.83 -24.81 11.40
CA ALA A 75 10.19 -24.03 10.20
C ALA A 75 10.35 -22.55 10.52
N SER A 76 9.40 -21.97 11.31
CA SER A 76 9.44 -20.56 11.73
C SER A 76 10.69 -20.25 12.58
N VAL A 77 11.01 -21.09 13.56
CA VAL A 77 12.21 -20.92 14.39
C VAL A 77 13.48 -21.03 13.55
N ALA A 78 13.60 -22.05 12.68
CA ALA A 78 14.76 -22.24 11.83
C ALA A 78 14.96 -21.05 10.86
N ARG A 79 13.85 -20.52 10.32
CA ARG A 79 13.87 -19.32 9.46
C ARG A 79 14.33 -18.09 10.23
N PHE A 80 13.79 -17.86 11.42
CA PHE A 80 14.24 -16.78 12.30
C PHE A 80 15.74 -16.88 12.61
N GLU A 81 16.24 -18.06 12.99
CA GLU A 81 17.69 -18.28 13.25
C GLU A 81 18.54 -17.99 12.00
N THR A 82 18.11 -18.47 10.83
CA THR A 82 18.81 -18.22 9.57
C THR A 82 18.86 -16.73 9.23
N ARG A 83 17.74 -16.04 9.37
CA ARG A 83 17.62 -14.60 9.10
C ARG A 83 18.50 -13.78 10.06
N MET A 84 18.45 -14.09 11.36
CA MET A 84 19.30 -13.45 12.37
C MET A 84 20.79 -13.66 12.10
N LYS A 85 21.21 -14.89 11.78
CA LYS A 85 22.61 -15.20 11.45
C LYS A 85 23.08 -14.41 10.24
N LYS A 86 22.27 -14.34 9.19
CA LYS A 86 22.58 -13.60 7.96
C LYS A 86 22.65 -12.08 8.22
N ALA A 87 21.60 -11.51 8.80
CA ALA A 87 21.49 -10.06 9.00
C ALA A 87 22.56 -9.50 9.93
N PHE A 88 22.92 -10.25 10.97
CA PHE A 88 23.87 -9.81 11.99
C PHE A 88 25.24 -10.52 11.91
N ALA A 89 25.51 -11.24 10.84
CA ALA A 89 26.76 -11.99 10.61
C ALA A 89 27.21 -12.81 11.85
N LEU A 90 26.28 -13.58 12.45
CA LEU A 90 26.51 -14.32 13.68
C LEU A 90 27.15 -15.67 13.42
N GLY A 91 28.08 -16.08 14.30
CA GLY A 91 28.71 -17.41 14.29
C GLY A 91 27.97 -18.44 15.15
N ASP A 92 28.49 -19.65 15.15
CA ASP A 92 27.96 -20.77 15.96
C ASP A 92 28.69 -20.97 17.29
N ALA A 93 29.78 -20.25 17.53
CA ALA A 93 30.62 -20.32 18.73
C ALA A 93 30.47 -19.10 19.61
N GLY A 94 30.93 -19.17 20.86
CA GLY A 94 30.94 -18.05 21.80
C GLY A 94 29.75 -18.04 22.77
N ARG A 95 29.63 -16.93 23.51
CA ARG A 95 28.57 -16.76 24.51
C ARG A 95 27.21 -16.51 23.84
N ALA A 96 26.18 -17.22 24.30
CA ALA A 96 24.84 -17.12 23.79
C ALA A 96 23.87 -16.38 24.74
N ILE A 97 22.90 -15.65 24.15
CA ILE A 97 21.69 -15.29 24.85
C ILE A 97 20.60 -16.33 24.57
N SER A 98 19.81 -16.69 25.58
CA SER A 98 18.70 -17.63 25.42
C SER A 98 17.42 -16.90 25.00
N VAL A 99 16.76 -17.41 23.96
CA VAL A 99 15.40 -17.00 23.53
C VAL A 99 14.47 -18.18 23.82
N ARG A 100 13.61 -18.05 24.81
CA ARG A 100 12.68 -19.11 25.23
C ARG A 100 11.28 -18.80 24.72
N ILE A 101 10.65 -19.78 24.07
CA ILE A 101 9.28 -19.70 23.59
C ILE A 101 8.40 -20.54 24.51
N ASP A 102 7.48 -19.89 25.21
CA ASP A 102 6.45 -20.52 26.04
C ASP A 102 5.12 -20.41 25.32
N CYS A 103 4.74 -21.48 24.65
CA CYS A 103 3.46 -21.59 23.95
C CYS A 103 2.85 -22.96 24.22
N ALA A 104 1.59 -22.97 24.61
CA ALA A 104 0.77 -24.17 24.67
C ALA A 104 0.02 -24.40 23.33
N CYS A 105 0.60 -23.94 22.24
CA CYS A 105 -0.02 -23.92 20.92
C CYS A 105 -0.38 -25.32 20.44
N ALA A 106 -1.60 -25.46 19.91
CA ALA A 106 -1.92 -26.58 19.04
C ALA A 106 -1.22 -26.41 17.69
N PRO A 107 -0.69 -27.48 17.07
CA PRO A 107 -0.17 -27.40 15.72
C PRO A 107 -1.21 -26.84 14.74
N GLY A 108 -0.83 -25.81 13.95
CA GLY A 108 -1.72 -25.14 13.01
C GLY A 108 -2.68 -24.12 13.63
N SER A 109 -2.47 -23.68 14.87
CA SER A 109 -3.27 -22.64 15.52
C SER A 109 -2.90 -21.21 15.05
N GLY A 110 -3.89 -20.33 14.98
CA GLY A 110 -3.74 -18.91 14.61
C GLY A 110 -3.88 -18.61 13.12
N PHE A 111 -4.24 -19.60 12.28
CA PHE A 111 -4.36 -19.40 10.83
C PHE A 111 -5.76 -19.00 10.38
N GLY A 112 -6.79 -19.13 11.22
CA GLY A 112 -8.13 -18.68 10.91
C GLY A 112 -8.27 -17.15 11.01
N LEU A 113 -9.18 -16.58 10.22
CA LEU A 113 -9.49 -15.16 10.33
C LEU A 113 -10.06 -14.84 11.72
N GLY A 114 -9.44 -13.88 12.42
CA GLY A 114 -9.84 -13.49 13.78
C GLY A 114 -9.37 -14.45 14.88
N GLU A 115 -8.56 -15.47 14.56
CA GLU A 115 -7.85 -16.22 15.61
C GLU A 115 -6.78 -15.35 16.27
N ASP A 116 -6.37 -15.76 17.51
CA ASP A 116 -5.44 -14.97 18.32
C ASP A 116 -4.04 -14.93 17.68
N GLU A 117 -3.58 -13.74 17.32
CA GLU A 117 -2.23 -13.44 16.86
C GLU A 117 -1.41 -12.68 17.94
N GLY A 118 -1.99 -12.50 19.14
CA GLY A 118 -1.38 -11.76 20.23
C GLY A 118 -0.18 -12.47 20.85
N TYR A 119 0.73 -11.68 21.41
CA TYR A 119 1.94 -12.16 22.05
C TYR A 119 2.45 -11.21 23.14
N ALA A 120 3.35 -11.74 24.00
CA ALA A 120 4.15 -10.94 24.91
C ALA A 120 5.63 -11.33 24.79
N VAL A 121 6.51 -10.33 24.84
CA VAL A 121 7.97 -10.51 24.90
C VAL A 121 8.51 -9.85 26.16
N SER A 122 9.30 -10.57 26.95
CA SER A 122 10.01 -10.05 28.11
C SER A 122 11.51 -10.21 27.91
N ILE A 123 12.27 -9.11 28.00
CA ILE A 123 13.70 -9.07 27.75
C ILE A 123 14.42 -8.63 29.01
N THR A 124 15.23 -9.53 29.56
CA THR A 124 16.06 -9.30 30.76
C THR A 124 17.53 -9.38 30.37
N ARG A 125 18.44 -8.99 31.27
CA ARG A 125 19.90 -9.09 31.02
C ARG A 125 20.39 -10.51 30.70
N SER A 126 19.65 -11.56 31.07
CA SER A 126 20.06 -12.94 30.91
C SER A 126 19.33 -13.73 29.84
N ARG A 127 18.13 -13.30 29.43
CA ARG A 127 17.28 -14.06 28.50
C ARG A 127 16.17 -13.20 27.89
N VAL A 128 15.69 -13.67 26.74
CA VAL A 128 14.46 -13.26 26.10
C VAL A 128 13.41 -14.34 26.30
N ARG A 129 12.17 -13.96 26.62
CA ARG A 129 11.04 -14.87 26.78
C ARG A 129 9.88 -14.42 25.91
N ILE A 130 9.39 -15.29 25.03
CA ILE A 130 8.21 -15.09 24.19
C ILE A 130 7.07 -15.91 24.81
N ARG A 131 5.86 -15.32 24.88
CA ARG A 131 4.61 -16.00 25.25
C ARG A 131 3.57 -15.71 24.20
N ALA A 132 2.88 -16.75 23.73
CA ALA A 132 1.75 -16.65 22.82
C ALA A 132 0.82 -17.86 23.03
N THR A 133 -0.42 -17.75 22.57
CA THR A 133 -1.42 -18.83 22.63
C THR A 133 -1.46 -19.65 21.35
N THR A 134 -0.95 -19.10 20.22
CA THR A 134 -0.97 -19.70 18.88
C THR A 134 0.41 -19.72 18.23
N GLU A 135 0.60 -20.59 17.23
CA GLU A 135 1.84 -20.63 16.44
C GLU A 135 2.06 -19.28 15.68
N VAL A 136 0.99 -18.67 15.17
CA VAL A 136 1.08 -17.38 14.46
C VAL A 136 1.46 -16.26 15.43
N GLY A 137 0.93 -16.22 16.64
CA GLY A 137 1.36 -15.26 17.68
C GLY A 137 2.86 -15.35 17.97
N VAL A 138 3.45 -16.57 17.98
CA VAL A 138 4.91 -16.73 18.09
C VAL A 138 5.64 -16.15 16.88
N MET A 139 5.13 -16.36 15.66
CA MET A 139 5.73 -15.76 14.43
C MET A 139 5.75 -14.23 14.51
N ARG A 140 4.64 -13.62 14.97
CA ARG A 140 4.56 -12.15 15.17
C ARG A 140 5.56 -11.65 16.22
N ALA A 141 5.75 -12.40 17.31
CA ALA A 141 6.77 -12.10 18.32
C ALA A 141 8.20 -12.19 17.75
N LEU A 142 8.50 -13.22 16.95
CA LEU A 142 9.81 -13.38 16.30
C LEU A 142 10.11 -12.25 15.31
N ALA A 143 9.10 -11.79 14.55
CA ALA A 143 9.23 -10.62 13.67
C ALA A 143 9.58 -9.35 14.46
N THR A 144 8.93 -9.10 15.58
CA THR A 144 9.24 -7.98 16.47
C THR A 144 10.63 -8.10 17.08
N LEU A 145 11.00 -9.30 17.54
CA LEU A 145 12.32 -9.55 18.12
C LEU A 145 13.44 -9.34 17.09
N PHE A 146 13.19 -9.68 15.82
CA PHE A 146 14.13 -9.42 14.73
C PHE A 146 14.38 -7.92 14.54
N GLN A 147 13.33 -7.09 14.50
CA GLN A 147 13.45 -5.64 14.34
C GLN A 147 14.14 -4.95 15.54
N LEU A 148 14.04 -5.49 16.76
CA LEU A 148 14.67 -4.94 17.97
C LEU A 148 16.14 -5.31 18.11
N ALA A 149 16.62 -6.31 17.35
CA ALA A 149 17.99 -6.79 17.43
C ALA A 149 18.95 -5.71 16.91
N GLN A 150 20.08 -5.55 17.59
CA GLN A 150 21.20 -4.71 17.13
C GLN A 150 22.50 -5.44 17.38
N ARG A 151 23.49 -5.17 16.53
CA ARG A 151 24.85 -5.64 16.70
C ARG A 151 25.83 -4.47 16.65
N ASP A 152 26.69 -4.42 17.66
CA ASP A 152 27.82 -3.51 17.76
C ASP A 152 29.12 -4.29 18.01
N GLU A 153 30.19 -3.62 18.43
CA GLU A 153 31.47 -4.24 18.79
C GLU A 153 31.35 -5.21 19.97
N ALA A 154 30.40 -4.99 20.89
CA ALA A 154 30.14 -5.85 22.03
C ALA A 154 29.36 -7.13 21.66
N GLY A 155 28.75 -7.17 20.45
CA GLY A 155 27.98 -8.28 19.93
C GLY A 155 26.49 -8.01 19.77
N LEU A 156 25.70 -9.08 19.53
CA LEU A 156 24.24 -9.03 19.40
C LEU A 156 23.57 -8.68 20.73
N SER A 157 22.62 -7.76 20.70
CA SER A 157 21.90 -7.31 21.89
C SER A 157 20.44 -6.91 21.59
N TRP A 158 19.60 -6.92 22.63
CA TRP A 158 18.20 -6.45 22.60
C TRP A 158 17.95 -5.44 23.72
N PRO A 159 17.07 -4.43 23.56
CA PRO A 159 16.68 -3.51 24.64
C PRO A 159 15.96 -4.26 25.77
N LEU A 160 16.18 -3.85 27.02
CA LEU A 160 15.54 -4.47 28.19
C LEU A 160 14.11 -3.94 28.36
N GLY A 161 13.19 -4.83 28.78
CA GLY A 161 11.81 -4.46 29.12
C GLY A 161 10.80 -5.47 28.57
N ASP A 162 9.56 -5.01 28.47
CA ASP A 162 8.42 -5.86 28.13
C ASP A 162 7.63 -5.26 26.97
N ILE A 163 7.06 -6.13 26.13
CA ILE A 163 6.14 -5.82 25.06
C ILE A 163 4.91 -6.71 25.20
N ARG A 164 3.73 -6.13 25.05
CA ARG A 164 2.48 -6.81 24.79
C ARG A 164 1.87 -6.28 23.51
N ASP A 165 1.44 -7.16 22.62
CA ASP A 165 1.03 -6.77 21.29
C ASP A 165 -0.04 -7.70 20.73
N GLU A 166 -0.97 -7.12 19.97
CA GLU A 166 -2.05 -7.81 19.26
C GLU A 166 -2.56 -6.93 18.12
N PRO A 167 -3.12 -7.50 17.04
CA PRO A 167 -3.59 -6.71 15.92
C PRO A 167 -4.88 -5.94 16.24
N ARG A 168 -4.99 -4.73 15.69
CA ARG A 168 -6.23 -3.94 15.70
C ARG A 168 -7.32 -4.55 14.80
N PHE A 169 -6.93 -5.05 13.63
CA PHE A 169 -7.83 -5.65 12.65
C PHE A 169 -7.43 -7.08 12.32
N ALA A 170 -8.43 -7.93 12.09
CA ALA A 170 -8.24 -9.34 11.73
C ALA A 170 -7.74 -9.54 10.30
N TRP A 171 -8.17 -8.66 9.35
CA TRP A 171 -7.73 -8.70 7.94
C TRP A 171 -6.70 -7.62 7.68
N ARG A 172 -5.51 -8.03 7.27
CA ARG A 172 -4.39 -7.15 6.93
C ARG A 172 -3.76 -7.67 5.65
N GLY A 173 -4.37 -7.26 4.52
CA GLY A 173 -4.15 -7.84 3.21
C GLY A 173 -3.12 -7.09 2.36
N LEU A 174 -2.55 -7.84 1.43
CA LEU A 174 -1.85 -7.36 0.25
C LEU A 174 -2.40 -8.12 -0.95
N MET A 175 -3.07 -7.44 -1.86
CA MET A 175 -3.46 -8.00 -3.15
C MET A 175 -2.33 -7.77 -4.15
N ILE A 176 -2.04 -8.76 -4.99
CA ILE A 176 -1.12 -8.66 -6.11
C ILE A 176 -1.81 -9.16 -7.37
N ASP A 177 -1.91 -8.27 -8.34
CA ASP A 177 -2.33 -8.59 -9.70
C ASP A 177 -1.19 -9.34 -10.41
N VAL A 178 -1.46 -10.58 -10.81
CA VAL A 178 -0.54 -11.39 -11.60
C VAL A 178 -1.02 -11.58 -13.04
N ALA A 179 -2.20 -11.02 -13.35
CA ALA A 179 -2.82 -11.16 -14.66
C ALA A 179 -2.25 -10.14 -15.66
N ARG A 180 -2.17 -8.85 -15.31
CA ARG A 180 -1.64 -7.80 -16.19
C ARG A 180 -0.16 -8.01 -16.47
N HIS A 181 0.67 -8.19 -15.44
CA HIS A 181 2.05 -8.67 -15.57
C HIS A 181 2.27 -9.92 -14.73
N PHE A 182 2.77 -10.99 -15.37
CA PHE A 182 3.08 -12.23 -14.67
C PHE A 182 4.17 -11.99 -13.63
N GLN A 183 3.92 -12.42 -12.39
CA GLN A 183 4.86 -12.32 -11.30
C GLN A 183 5.44 -13.73 -11.00
N PRO A 184 6.73 -13.98 -11.16
CA PRO A 184 7.34 -15.29 -10.89
C PRO A 184 7.16 -15.70 -9.42
N ILE A 185 7.15 -17.00 -9.14
CA ILE A 185 6.97 -17.55 -7.79
C ILE A 185 7.97 -16.96 -6.78
N ASP A 186 9.23 -16.78 -7.18
CA ASP A 186 10.26 -16.20 -6.30
C ASP A 186 9.97 -14.73 -5.95
N ALA A 187 9.31 -13.96 -6.85
CA ALA A 187 8.85 -12.62 -6.54
C ALA A 187 7.72 -12.65 -5.50
N LEU A 188 6.74 -13.54 -5.66
CA LEU A 188 5.65 -13.72 -4.68
C LEU A 188 6.18 -14.20 -3.32
N GLN A 189 7.15 -15.11 -3.32
CA GLN A 189 7.80 -15.57 -2.07
C GLN A 189 8.49 -14.44 -1.32
N ARG A 190 9.17 -13.51 -2.03
CA ARG A 190 9.74 -12.32 -1.37
C ARG A 190 8.67 -11.44 -0.73
N GLN A 191 7.51 -11.27 -1.40
CA GLN A 191 6.39 -10.52 -0.79
C GLN A 191 5.90 -11.20 0.49
N ILE A 192 5.73 -12.51 0.48
CA ILE A 192 5.32 -13.29 1.66
C ILE A 192 6.34 -13.17 2.80
N ASP A 193 7.65 -13.17 2.50
CA ASP A 193 8.70 -12.95 3.51
C ASP A 193 8.61 -11.55 4.14
N ALA A 194 8.29 -10.54 3.36
CA ALA A 194 8.07 -9.18 3.85
C ALA A 194 6.78 -9.06 4.67
N MET A 195 5.70 -9.73 4.23
CA MET A 195 4.43 -9.79 4.97
C MET A 195 4.61 -10.43 6.35
N GLU A 196 5.42 -11.48 6.48
CA GLU A 196 5.78 -12.07 7.79
C GLU A 196 6.41 -11.03 8.72
N LEU A 197 7.38 -10.25 8.21
CA LEU A 197 8.11 -9.25 9.00
C LEU A 197 7.24 -8.06 9.41
N THR A 198 6.29 -7.68 8.58
CA THR A 198 5.39 -6.54 8.80
C THR A 198 4.02 -6.96 9.35
N LYS A 199 3.82 -8.24 9.66
CA LYS A 199 2.61 -8.81 10.26
C LYS A 199 1.34 -8.69 9.38
N LEU A 200 1.48 -8.53 8.06
CA LEU A 200 0.39 -8.77 7.12
C LEU A 200 0.05 -10.26 7.09
N ASN A 201 -1.25 -10.61 6.92
CA ASN A 201 -1.69 -12.00 7.08
C ASN A 201 -2.52 -12.56 5.93
N VAL A 202 -2.85 -11.76 4.92
CA VAL A 202 -3.58 -12.20 3.72
C VAL A 202 -2.85 -11.76 2.48
N LEU A 203 -2.47 -12.71 1.61
CA LEU A 203 -2.08 -12.49 0.23
C LEU A 203 -3.27 -12.81 -0.67
N HIS A 204 -3.86 -11.78 -1.25
CA HIS A 204 -4.90 -11.91 -2.25
C HIS A 204 -4.24 -11.96 -3.63
N LEU A 205 -4.48 -13.02 -4.40
CA LEU A 205 -3.93 -13.17 -5.75
C LEU A 205 -5.03 -12.96 -6.78
N HIS A 206 -4.92 -11.89 -7.55
CA HIS A 206 -5.78 -11.60 -8.69
C HIS A 206 -5.27 -12.41 -9.91
N LEU A 207 -5.88 -13.60 -10.12
CA LEU A 207 -5.35 -14.67 -10.97
C LEU A 207 -5.88 -14.64 -12.39
N SER A 208 -6.94 -13.88 -12.67
CA SER A 208 -7.48 -13.73 -14.01
C SER A 208 -8.00 -12.31 -14.24
N ASP A 209 -7.78 -11.84 -15.46
CA ASP A 209 -8.29 -10.57 -15.96
C ASP A 209 -8.40 -10.62 -17.51
N SER A 210 -8.73 -9.50 -18.13
CA SER A 210 -8.78 -9.35 -19.58
C SER A 210 -7.47 -9.72 -20.26
N GLU A 211 -6.33 -9.46 -19.64
CA GLU A 211 -5.00 -9.69 -20.17
C GLU A 211 -4.57 -11.16 -20.07
N ALA A 212 -4.92 -11.86 -18.99
CA ALA A 212 -4.53 -13.26 -18.86
C ALA A 212 -5.28 -14.04 -17.78
N PHE A 213 -5.25 -15.37 -17.93
CA PHE A 213 -5.63 -16.37 -16.93
C PHE A 213 -4.38 -17.12 -16.46
N ARG A 214 -4.04 -17.09 -15.17
CA ARG A 214 -2.70 -17.44 -14.66
C ARG A 214 -2.58 -18.76 -13.91
N VAL A 215 -3.58 -19.63 -13.89
CA VAL A 215 -3.52 -20.92 -13.17
C VAL A 215 -3.77 -22.09 -14.10
N GLU A 216 -2.99 -23.17 -13.95
CA GLU A 216 -3.26 -24.43 -14.64
C GLU A 216 -4.65 -24.96 -14.28
N SER A 217 -5.55 -25.09 -15.26
CA SER A 217 -6.78 -25.86 -15.17
C SER A 217 -6.63 -27.15 -15.97
N ARG A 218 -6.92 -28.28 -15.36
CA ARG A 218 -6.91 -29.60 -16.00
C ARG A 218 -8.22 -29.92 -16.68
N LEU A 219 -9.31 -29.36 -16.16
CA LEU A 219 -10.65 -29.50 -16.73
C LEU A 219 -10.81 -28.63 -17.98
N TYR A 220 -10.24 -27.43 -17.94
CA TYR A 220 -10.33 -26.43 -19.01
C TYR A 220 -8.95 -25.93 -19.44
N PRO A 221 -8.11 -26.79 -20.07
CA PRO A 221 -6.70 -26.47 -20.32
C PRO A 221 -6.48 -25.26 -21.22
N ARG A 222 -7.41 -24.94 -22.14
CA ARG A 222 -7.29 -23.74 -22.97
C ARG A 222 -7.23 -22.44 -22.17
N LEU A 223 -7.75 -22.40 -20.91
CA LEU A 223 -7.63 -21.21 -20.05
C LEU A 223 -6.17 -20.80 -19.85
N HIS A 224 -5.29 -21.76 -19.55
CA HIS A 224 -3.86 -21.47 -19.36
C HIS A 224 -3.01 -21.69 -20.61
N GLU A 225 -3.40 -22.56 -21.55
CA GLU A 225 -2.66 -22.76 -22.81
C GLU A 225 -2.83 -21.60 -23.78
N VAL A 226 -4.03 -21.02 -23.84
CA VAL A 226 -4.40 -19.93 -24.76
C VAL A 226 -4.49 -18.60 -24.06
N GLY A 227 -5.16 -18.55 -22.88
CA GLY A 227 -5.43 -17.32 -22.16
C GLY A 227 -4.27 -16.79 -21.30
N SER A 228 -3.10 -17.44 -21.27
CA SER A 228 -1.98 -17.04 -20.40
C SER A 228 -0.75 -16.53 -21.14
N PHE A 229 -0.69 -16.68 -22.47
CA PHE A 229 0.54 -16.46 -23.28
C PHE A 229 1.74 -17.27 -22.81
N GLY A 230 1.52 -18.47 -22.25
CA GLY A 230 2.56 -19.36 -21.76
C GLY A 230 3.12 -18.96 -20.38
N GLN A 231 2.54 -17.97 -19.72
CA GLN A 231 2.95 -17.52 -18.39
C GLN A 231 1.83 -17.81 -17.37
N PHE A 232 1.95 -18.93 -16.69
CA PHE A 232 0.97 -19.38 -15.69
C PHE A 232 1.65 -20.17 -14.57
N TYR A 233 0.96 -20.35 -13.47
CA TYR A 233 1.37 -21.23 -12.37
C TYR A 233 0.79 -22.61 -12.56
N SER A 234 1.63 -23.63 -12.49
CA SER A 234 1.13 -25.00 -12.39
C SER A 234 0.39 -25.19 -11.05
N GLN A 235 -0.51 -26.17 -10.98
CA GLN A 235 -1.14 -26.53 -9.70
C GLN A 235 -0.12 -26.91 -8.62
N ALA A 236 1.04 -27.45 -9.02
CA ALA A 236 2.12 -27.75 -8.12
C ALA A 236 2.81 -26.48 -7.59
N ASP A 237 2.93 -25.44 -8.42
CA ASP A 237 3.46 -24.12 -8.00
C ASP A 237 2.53 -23.49 -6.97
N ILE A 238 1.22 -23.49 -7.21
CA ILE A 238 0.22 -22.95 -6.28
C ILE A 238 0.28 -23.68 -4.94
N ARG A 239 0.29 -25.02 -4.92
CA ARG A 239 0.38 -25.78 -3.65
C ARG A 239 1.64 -25.42 -2.86
N ARG A 240 2.79 -25.34 -3.55
CA ARG A 240 4.06 -24.92 -2.89
C ARG A 240 4.00 -23.51 -2.36
N LEU A 241 3.34 -22.58 -3.08
CA LEU A 241 3.21 -21.20 -2.63
C LEU A 241 2.27 -21.10 -1.41
N VAL A 242 1.17 -21.86 -1.40
CA VAL A 242 0.23 -21.94 -0.26
C VAL A 242 0.95 -22.48 0.99
N ASP A 243 1.71 -23.56 0.86
CA ASP A 243 2.49 -24.10 1.97
C ASP A 243 3.55 -23.11 2.47
N TYR A 244 4.24 -22.44 1.55
CA TYR A 244 5.25 -21.41 1.86
C TYR A 244 4.64 -20.24 2.64
N ALA A 245 3.47 -19.77 2.23
CA ALA A 245 2.74 -18.69 2.90
C ALA A 245 2.27 -19.12 4.30
N ARG A 246 1.72 -20.33 4.41
CA ARG A 246 1.26 -20.89 5.68
C ARG A 246 2.38 -20.96 6.73
N GLU A 247 3.57 -21.38 6.34
CA GLU A 247 4.73 -21.41 7.25
C GLU A 247 5.10 -20.03 7.80
N ARG A 248 4.58 -18.94 7.20
CA ARG A 248 4.84 -17.53 7.55
C ARG A 248 3.64 -16.82 8.18
N GLY A 249 2.58 -17.55 8.47
CA GLY A 249 1.37 -16.98 9.02
C GLY A 249 0.60 -16.11 8.03
N VAL A 250 0.72 -16.42 6.73
CA VAL A 250 0.03 -15.75 5.63
C VAL A 250 -0.95 -16.72 4.95
N ARG A 251 -2.17 -16.26 4.71
CA ARG A 251 -3.24 -16.97 4.01
C ARG A 251 -3.26 -16.52 2.56
N ILE A 252 -3.54 -17.42 1.61
CA ILE A 252 -3.69 -17.05 0.20
C ILE A 252 -5.17 -17.15 -0.18
N ILE A 253 -5.72 -16.03 -0.66
CA ILE A 253 -7.07 -15.90 -1.19
C ILE A 253 -6.98 -15.81 -2.72
N PRO A 254 -7.60 -16.71 -3.50
CA PRO A 254 -7.63 -16.58 -4.94
C PRO A 254 -8.76 -15.65 -5.37
N GLU A 255 -8.51 -14.89 -6.45
CA GLU A 255 -9.55 -14.19 -7.19
C GLU A 255 -9.56 -14.64 -8.65
N PHE A 256 -10.77 -14.90 -9.13
CA PHE A 256 -11.09 -15.05 -10.55
C PHE A 256 -12.20 -14.05 -10.86
N ASP A 257 -11.85 -12.99 -11.58
CA ASP A 257 -12.72 -11.87 -11.78
C ASP A 257 -13.77 -12.13 -12.85
N LEU A 258 -15.03 -12.01 -12.47
CA LEU A 258 -16.23 -12.40 -13.21
C LEU A 258 -17.41 -11.47 -12.85
N PRO A 259 -18.30 -11.11 -13.77
CA PRO A 259 -18.33 -11.46 -15.20
C PRO A 259 -17.58 -10.48 -16.08
N GLY A 260 -17.14 -9.34 -15.54
CA GLY A 260 -16.20 -8.40 -16.16
C GLY A 260 -14.81 -9.00 -16.24
N HIS A 261 -13.83 -8.23 -16.73
CA HIS A 261 -12.40 -8.61 -16.72
C HIS A 261 -12.08 -10.03 -17.26
N SER A 262 -12.99 -10.60 -18.06
CA SER A 262 -12.98 -12.02 -18.47
C SER A 262 -12.50 -12.28 -19.89
N LEU A 263 -11.91 -11.27 -20.60
CA LEU A 263 -11.56 -11.41 -22.03
C LEU A 263 -10.63 -12.61 -22.29
N ALA A 264 -9.65 -12.87 -21.43
CA ALA A 264 -8.75 -14.02 -21.59
C ALA A 264 -9.49 -15.35 -21.51
N MET A 265 -10.46 -15.47 -20.59
CA MET A 265 -11.33 -16.65 -20.46
C MET A 265 -12.26 -16.79 -21.67
N ILE A 266 -12.87 -15.69 -22.12
CA ILE A 266 -13.73 -15.61 -23.28
C ILE A 266 -12.98 -16.01 -24.55
N TYR A 267 -11.74 -15.56 -24.69
CA TYR A 267 -10.89 -15.92 -25.83
C TYR A 267 -10.53 -17.43 -25.82
N ALA A 268 -10.24 -17.97 -24.66
CA ALA A 268 -10.01 -19.40 -24.52
C ALA A 268 -11.26 -20.24 -24.80
N TYR A 269 -12.43 -19.79 -24.32
CA TYR A 269 -13.73 -20.46 -24.46
C TYR A 269 -14.79 -19.46 -24.96
N PRO A 270 -14.92 -19.25 -26.30
CA PRO A 270 -15.84 -18.27 -26.87
C PRO A 270 -17.32 -18.48 -26.52
N MET A 271 -17.69 -19.64 -26.03
CA MET A 271 -19.04 -19.91 -25.51
C MET A 271 -19.41 -19.06 -24.30
N LEU A 272 -18.42 -18.48 -23.61
CA LEU A 272 -18.64 -17.59 -22.46
C LEU A 272 -19.08 -16.18 -22.91
N ALA A 273 -18.86 -15.79 -24.17
CA ALA A 273 -18.99 -14.41 -24.66
C ALA A 273 -20.44 -13.93 -24.73
N SER A 274 -20.70 -12.70 -24.30
CA SER A 274 -21.94 -11.95 -24.53
C SER A 274 -22.06 -11.42 -25.96
N ALA A 275 -20.94 -11.19 -26.63
CA ALA A 275 -20.82 -10.65 -27.97
C ALA A 275 -19.72 -11.40 -28.76
N PRO A 276 -19.72 -11.32 -30.13
CA PRO A 276 -18.66 -11.90 -30.93
C PRO A 276 -17.26 -11.42 -30.53
N VAL A 277 -16.35 -12.35 -30.34
CA VAL A 277 -14.94 -12.06 -29.99
C VAL A 277 -14.16 -11.81 -31.27
N PRO A 278 -13.50 -10.66 -31.45
CA PRO A 278 -12.63 -10.41 -32.60
C PRO A 278 -11.33 -11.21 -32.51
N ASP A 279 -10.77 -11.56 -33.68
CA ASP A 279 -9.52 -12.29 -33.80
C ASP A 279 -8.47 -11.43 -34.54
N PRO A 280 -7.28 -11.15 -33.99
CA PRO A 280 -6.87 -11.46 -32.62
C PRO A 280 -7.45 -10.43 -31.62
N PRO A 281 -7.83 -10.85 -30.42
CA PRO A 281 -8.47 -9.98 -29.43
C PRO A 281 -7.57 -8.83 -28.94
N TRP A 282 -6.26 -9.01 -29.05
CA TRP A 282 -5.22 -8.06 -28.61
C TRP A 282 -4.92 -6.95 -29.62
N SER A 283 -5.46 -7.01 -30.85
CA SER A 283 -5.23 -5.99 -31.89
C SER A 283 -6.11 -4.76 -31.75
N LEU A 284 -7.08 -4.80 -30.86
CA LEU A 284 -7.98 -3.68 -30.57
C LEU A 284 -7.53 -2.92 -29.32
N PRO A 285 -7.75 -1.58 -29.27
CA PRO A 285 -7.73 -0.90 -27.98
C PRO A 285 -8.65 -1.70 -27.04
N VAL A 286 -8.05 -2.24 -26.02
CA VAL A 286 -8.57 -3.29 -25.12
C VAL A 286 -10.08 -3.17 -25.00
N ARG A 287 -10.83 -4.19 -25.39
CA ARG A 287 -12.25 -4.25 -25.10
C ARG A 287 -12.45 -4.52 -23.62
N ARG A 288 -12.26 -3.49 -22.80
CA ARG A 288 -12.61 -3.48 -21.37
C ARG A 288 -14.08 -3.81 -21.12
N ASN A 289 -14.86 -3.98 -22.17
CA ASN A 289 -16.29 -4.24 -22.11
C ASN A 289 -16.66 -5.70 -22.34
N ALA A 290 -15.68 -6.59 -22.62
CA ALA A 290 -15.97 -8.00 -22.80
C ALA A 290 -16.43 -8.61 -21.47
N VAL A 291 -17.67 -9.10 -21.49
CA VAL A 291 -18.32 -9.69 -20.30
C VAL A 291 -18.87 -11.07 -20.63
N ILE A 292 -18.92 -11.93 -19.63
CA ILE A 292 -19.55 -13.26 -19.73
C ILE A 292 -21.04 -13.11 -19.95
N ASP A 293 -21.63 -14.02 -20.74
CA ASP A 293 -23.08 -14.13 -20.96
C ASP A 293 -23.75 -14.83 -19.77
N PRO A 294 -24.51 -14.11 -18.91
CA PRO A 294 -25.08 -14.67 -17.71
C PRO A 294 -26.40 -15.41 -17.93
N THR A 295 -26.85 -15.56 -19.19
CA THR A 295 -28.13 -16.16 -19.53
C THR A 295 -28.05 -17.64 -19.84
N ARG A 296 -26.84 -18.19 -20.00
CA ARG A 296 -26.56 -19.57 -20.45
C ARG A 296 -26.21 -20.49 -19.30
N GLU A 297 -26.90 -21.58 -19.14
CA GLU A 297 -26.63 -22.58 -18.08
C GLU A 297 -25.27 -23.26 -18.26
N GLU A 298 -24.80 -23.45 -19.50
CA GLU A 298 -23.48 -24.02 -19.79
C GLU A 298 -22.32 -23.14 -19.27
N VAL A 299 -22.52 -21.84 -19.16
CA VAL A 299 -21.57 -20.93 -18.53
C VAL A 299 -21.41 -21.26 -17.05
N TYR A 300 -22.52 -21.40 -16.34
CA TYR A 300 -22.48 -21.76 -14.91
C TYR A 300 -21.97 -23.18 -14.66
N ALA A 301 -22.19 -24.12 -15.58
CA ALA A 301 -21.59 -25.43 -15.49
C ALA A 301 -20.06 -25.39 -15.58
N LEU A 302 -19.52 -24.62 -16.55
CA LEU A 302 -18.08 -24.42 -16.65
C LEU A 302 -17.50 -23.72 -15.41
N LEU A 303 -18.17 -22.68 -14.92
CA LEU A 303 -17.72 -21.94 -13.72
C LEU A 303 -17.78 -22.81 -12.45
N ASP A 304 -18.80 -23.67 -12.32
CA ASP A 304 -18.91 -24.60 -11.19
C ASP A 304 -17.77 -25.64 -11.18
N ASP A 305 -17.47 -26.22 -12.32
CA ASP A 305 -16.35 -27.17 -12.49
C ASP A 305 -15.00 -26.47 -12.21
N LEU A 306 -14.80 -25.26 -12.76
CA LEU A 306 -13.57 -24.48 -12.58
C LEU A 306 -13.36 -24.11 -11.11
N ILE A 307 -14.39 -23.56 -10.44
CA ILE A 307 -14.32 -23.18 -9.03
C ILE A 307 -14.07 -24.42 -8.17
N GLY A 308 -14.74 -25.54 -8.48
CA GLY A 308 -14.51 -26.83 -7.81
C GLY A 308 -13.05 -27.29 -7.91
N GLU A 309 -12.44 -27.17 -9.08
CA GLU A 309 -11.01 -27.47 -9.28
C GLU A 309 -10.10 -26.50 -8.47
N MET A 310 -10.36 -25.20 -8.54
CA MET A 310 -9.54 -24.18 -7.87
C MET A 310 -9.66 -24.24 -6.35
N THR A 311 -10.83 -24.51 -5.79
CA THR A 311 -11.00 -24.64 -4.33
C THR A 311 -10.17 -25.76 -3.73
N ALA A 312 -9.83 -26.80 -4.50
CA ALA A 312 -8.91 -27.87 -4.06
C ALA A 312 -7.44 -27.40 -3.96
N LEU A 313 -7.08 -26.30 -4.59
CA LEU A 313 -5.72 -25.72 -4.54
C LEU A 313 -5.57 -24.72 -3.40
N PHE A 314 -6.65 -23.99 -3.07
CA PHE A 314 -6.66 -22.91 -2.08
C PHE A 314 -7.47 -23.33 -0.85
N PRO A 315 -6.81 -23.74 0.24
CA PRO A 315 -7.50 -24.29 1.42
C PRO A 315 -8.23 -23.22 2.25
N ASP A 316 -7.97 -21.92 2.03
CA ASP A 316 -8.65 -20.85 2.75
C ASP A 316 -10.18 -20.94 2.54
N PRO A 317 -11.00 -20.64 3.56
CA PRO A 317 -12.45 -20.68 3.42
C PRO A 317 -13.03 -19.57 2.53
N HIS A 318 -12.24 -18.59 2.11
CA HIS A 318 -12.69 -17.47 1.28
C HIS A 318 -12.28 -17.65 -0.19
N PHE A 319 -13.12 -17.14 -1.09
CA PHE A 319 -12.90 -17.16 -2.53
C PHE A 319 -13.45 -15.86 -3.13
N HIS A 320 -12.59 -15.10 -3.83
CA HIS A 320 -12.98 -13.84 -4.43
C HIS A 320 -13.42 -14.03 -5.89
N THR A 321 -14.53 -13.42 -6.27
CA THR A 321 -15.14 -13.54 -7.61
C THR A 321 -15.11 -12.25 -8.41
N GLY A 322 -14.41 -11.20 -7.95
CA GLY A 322 -14.33 -9.90 -8.59
C GLY A 322 -15.65 -9.15 -8.58
N ALA A 323 -16.24 -8.98 -9.77
CA ALA A 323 -17.51 -8.34 -10.07
C ALA A 323 -17.47 -6.80 -10.15
N ASP A 324 -16.29 -6.22 -10.37
CA ASP A 324 -16.10 -4.79 -10.60
C ASP A 324 -16.21 -4.41 -12.08
N GLU A 325 -16.41 -3.13 -12.32
CA GLU A 325 -16.39 -2.45 -13.61
C GLU A 325 -17.27 -3.07 -14.73
N VAL A 326 -18.34 -3.76 -14.38
CA VAL A 326 -19.29 -4.35 -15.34
C VAL A 326 -20.14 -3.24 -15.94
N ASN A 327 -19.83 -2.79 -17.16
CA ASN A 327 -20.50 -1.65 -17.78
C ASN A 327 -21.80 -1.97 -18.54
N GLY A 328 -22.14 -3.25 -18.70
CA GLY A 328 -23.39 -3.71 -19.31
C GLY A 328 -23.59 -3.37 -20.81
N ILE A 329 -22.61 -2.77 -21.49
CA ILE A 329 -22.74 -2.33 -22.89
C ILE A 329 -23.02 -3.53 -23.80
N GLU A 330 -22.26 -4.61 -23.68
CA GLU A 330 -22.44 -5.82 -24.50
C GLU A 330 -23.78 -6.52 -24.17
N TRP A 331 -24.18 -6.55 -22.90
CA TRP A 331 -25.46 -7.09 -22.50
C TRP A 331 -26.64 -6.33 -23.09
N SER A 332 -26.59 -5.00 -23.03
CA SER A 332 -27.62 -4.14 -23.60
C SER A 332 -27.72 -4.21 -25.12
N ALA A 333 -26.61 -4.50 -25.81
CA ALA A 333 -26.56 -4.63 -27.26
C ALA A 333 -27.03 -6.03 -27.75
N SER A 334 -27.11 -7.04 -26.86
CA SER A 334 -27.47 -8.41 -27.22
C SER A 334 -28.98 -8.64 -27.14
N ALA A 335 -29.64 -8.86 -28.29
CA ALA A 335 -31.07 -9.14 -28.34
C ALA A 335 -31.49 -10.37 -27.51
N PRO A 336 -30.75 -11.50 -27.49
CA PRO A 336 -31.05 -12.63 -26.61
C PRO A 336 -31.00 -12.27 -25.12
N ILE A 337 -29.98 -11.51 -24.70
CA ILE A 337 -29.82 -11.08 -23.29
C ILE A 337 -30.94 -10.11 -22.91
N ALA A 338 -31.27 -9.14 -23.76
CA ALA A 338 -32.38 -8.23 -23.54
C ALA A 338 -33.73 -8.96 -23.40
N ALA A 339 -33.95 -10.02 -24.21
CA ALA A 339 -35.14 -10.86 -24.10
C ALA A 339 -35.16 -11.63 -22.76
N PHE A 340 -34.03 -12.16 -22.30
CA PHE A 340 -33.91 -12.82 -21.01
C PHE A 340 -34.18 -11.83 -19.86
N MET A 341 -33.58 -10.64 -19.90
CA MET A 341 -33.83 -9.60 -18.89
C MET A 341 -35.32 -9.27 -18.79
N LYS A 342 -35.97 -9.05 -19.93
CA LYS A 342 -37.40 -8.80 -19.99
C LYS A 342 -38.21 -9.96 -19.39
N GLN A 343 -37.87 -11.19 -19.68
CA GLN A 343 -38.52 -12.38 -19.12
C GLN A 343 -38.38 -12.47 -17.60
N LYS A 344 -37.23 -12.08 -17.07
CA LYS A 344 -36.93 -12.07 -15.63
C LYS A 344 -37.44 -10.85 -14.90
N GLY A 345 -37.87 -9.80 -15.62
CA GLY A 345 -38.29 -8.52 -15.04
C GLY A 345 -37.08 -7.65 -14.61
N PHE A 346 -35.92 -7.86 -15.20
CA PHE A 346 -34.74 -7.02 -14.97
C PHE A 346 -34.82 -5.78 -15.84
N GLU A 347 -34.60 -4.61 -15.25
CA GLU A 347 -34.70 -3.32 -15.92
C GLU A 347 -33.34 -2.78 -16.32
N THR A 348 -32.29 -3.12 -15.58
CA THR A 348 -30.94 -2.57 -15.74
C THR A 348 -29.88 -3.66 -15.84
N PRO A 349 -28.69 -3.37 -16.42
CA PRO A 349 -27.55 -4.29 -16.37
C PRO A 349 -27.13 -4.67 -14.95
N GLU A 350 -27.35 -3.79 -13.98
CA GLU A 350 -27.05 -4.03 -12.56
C GLU A 350 -27.97 -5.13 -11.98
N ASP A 351 -29.24 -5.20 -12.42
CA ASP A 351 -30.14 -6.32 -12.04
C ASP A 351 -29.60 -7.66 -12.58
N LEU A 352 -29.07 -7.64 -13.81
CA LEU A 352 -28.47 -8.83 -14.41
C LEU A 352 -27.17 -9.21 -13.73
N GLN A 353 -26.36 -8.24 -13.30
CA GLN A 353 -25.14 -8.46 -12.50
C GLN A 353 -25.49 -9.05 -11.13
N ALA A 354 -26.51 -8.53 -10.46
CA ALA A 354 -27.00 -9.09 -9.19
C ALA A 354 -27.46 -10.56 -9.34
N TYR A 355 -28.18 -10.85 -10.45
CA TYR A 355 -28.55 -12.24 -10.80
C TYR A 355 -27.30 -13.13 -10.97
N PHE A 356 -26.30 -12.66 -11.72
CA PHE A 356 -25.04 -13.39 -11.90
C PHE A 356 -24.34 -13.64 -10.56
N SER A 357 -24.18 -12.59 -9.73
CA SER A 357 -23.56 -12.68 -8.41
C SER A 357 -24.28 -13.66 -7.49
N GLY A 358 -25.61 -13.67 -7.52
CA GLY A 358 -26.41 -14.66 -6.77
C GLY A 358 -26.17 -16.10 -7.24
N ARG A 359 -26.01 -16.34 -8.55
CA ARG A 359 -25.62 -17.64 -9.11
C ARG A 359 -24.22 -18.06 -8.66
N MET A 360 -23.25 -17.13 -8.72
CA MET A 360 -21.87 -17.35 -8.26
C MET A 360 -21.80 -17.66 -6.77
N HIS A 361 -22.56 -16.92 -5.93
CA HIS A 361 -22.68 -17.26 -4.50
C HIS A 361 -23.13 -18.69 -4.29
N GLY A 362 -24.14 -19.16 -5.04
CA GLY A 362 -24.60 -20.54 -4.98
C GLY A 362 -23.53 -21.56 -5.38
N ILE A 363 -22.69 -21.24 -6.39
CA ILE A 363 -21.56 -22.08 -6.81
C ILE A 363 -20.50 -22.13 -5.72
N VAL A 364 -19.99 -20.97 -5.30
CA VAL A 364 -18.92 -20.86 -4.30
C VAL A 364 -19.31 -21.56 -2.99
N SER A 365 -20.55 -21.37 -2.54
CA SER A 365 -21.08 -22.00 -1.31
C SER A 365 -21.18 -23.51 -1.41
N ARG A 366 -21.54 -24.08 -2.58
CA ARG A 366 -21.56 -25.55 -2.80
C ARG A 366 -20.17 -26.15 -2.63
N HIS A 367 -19.12 -25.43 -2.96
CA HIS A 367 -17.73 -25.86 -2.75
C HIS A 367 -17.20 -25.53 -1.34
N GLY A 368 -18.08 -25.15 -0.40
CA GLY A 368 -17.73 -24.90 1.00
C GLY A 368 -16.93 -23.65 1.25
N LYS A 369 -17.02 -22.66 0.34
CA LYS A 369 -16.32 -21.39 0.45
C LYS A 369 -17.28 -20.23 0.73
N THR A 370 -16.75 -19.19 1.35
CA THR A 370 -17.40 -17.88 1.51
C THR A 370 -16.98 -16.97 0.37
N MET A 371 -17.95 -16.44 -0.34
CA MET A 371 -17.71 -15.54 -1.47
C MET A 371 -17.28 -14.16 -0.97
N ILE A 372 -16.30 -13.56 -1.67
CA ILE A 372 -15.92 -12.14 -1.59
C ILE A 372 -16.16 -11.53 -2.97
N GLY A 373 -16.51 -10.25 -3.03
CA GLY A 373 -16.51 -9.48 -4.28
C GLY A 373 -16.29 -8.00 -4.01
N TRP A 374 -15.91 -7.27 -5.07
CA TRP A 374 -15.76 -5.82 -5.01
C TRP A 374 -17.10 -5.14 -4.72
N ASP A 375 -17.10 -3.88 -4.29
CA ASP A 375 -18.30 -3.24 -3.74
C ASP A 375 -19.46 -3.08 -4.75
N GLU A 376 -19.26 -3.31 -6.04
CA GLU A 376 -20.32 -3.32 -7.06
C GLU A 376 -21.29 -4.49 -6.93
N ILE A 377 -20.92 -5.56 -6.21
CA ILE A 377 -21.87 -6.64 -5.92
C ILE A 377 -22.97 -6.24 -4.94
N LEU A 378 -22.83 -5.10 -4.26
CA LEU A 378 -23.77 -4.67 -3.24
C LEU A 378 -25.14 -4.41 -3.84
N ALA A 379 -26.07 -5.33 -3.63
CA ALA A 379 -27.46 -5.30 -4.03
C ALA A 379 -28.38 -5.59 -2.83
N PRO A 380 -29.66 -5.17 -2.85
CA PRO A 380 -30.56 -5.34 -1.71
C PRO A 380 -30.73 -6.79 -1.25
N ASP A 381 -30.69 -7.72 -2.17
CA ASP A 381 -30.89 -9.17 -1.98
C ASP A 381 -29.59 -9.98 -1.87
N LEU A 382 -28.42 -9.31 -1.86
CA LEU A 382 -27.15 -9.99 -1.68
C LEU A 382 -27.13 -10.76 -0.36
N PRO A 383 -26.79 -12.09 -0.36
CA PRO A 383 -26.71 -12.90 0.86
C PRO A 383 -25.70 -12.33 1.87
N LYS A 384 -26.08 -12.26 3.15
CA LYS A 384 -25.32 -11.56 4.19
C LYS A 384 -24.01 -12.22 4.61
N ASP A 385 -23.79 -13.45 4.21
CA ASP A 385 -22.52 -14.19 4.36
C ASP A 385 -21.47 -13.80 3.29
N VAL A 386 -21.87 -13.11 2.22
CA VAL A 386 -20.92 -12.55 1.23
C VAL A 386 -20.15 -11.39 1.87
N LEU A 387 -18.82 -11.43 1.76
CA LEU A 387 -17.95 -10.34 2.16
C LEU A 387 -17.86 -9.30 1.03
N VAL A 388 -17.92 -8.02 1.38
CA VAL A 388 -17.78 -6.92 0.41
C VAL A 388 -16.41 -6.27 0.58
N GLN A 389 -15.65 -6.18 -0.52
CA GLN A 389 -14.38 -5.46 -0.56
C GLN A 389 -14.62 -4.07 -1.15
N SER A 390 -14.54 -3.03 -0.31
CA SER A 390 -14.79 -1.66 -0.74
C SER A 390 -13.54 -1.03 -1.33
N TRP A 391 -13.65 -0.47 -2.55
CA TRP A 391 -12.54 0.17 -3.25
C TRP A 391 -12.90 1.52 -3.85
N THR A 392 -14.16 1.72 -4.26
CA THR A 392 -14.59 2.93 -4.97
C THR A 392 -14.57 4.16 -4.05
N SER A 393 -15.03 4.02 -2.81
CA SER A 393 -14.92 5.08 -1.79
C SER A 393 -15.17 4.56 -0.37
N SER A 394 -14.76 5.34 0.61
CA SER A 394 -15.05 5.06 2.02
C SER A 394 -16.56 5.07 2.34
N LYS A 395 -17.40 5.77 1.53
CA LYS A 395 -18.87 5.68 1.64
C LYS A 395 -19.36 4.25 1.44
N MET A 396 -18.80 3.53 0.46
CA MET A 396 -19.21 2.15 0.17
C MET A 396 -18.88 1.20 1.32
N THR A 397 -17.77 1.44 2.04
CA THR A 397 -17.47 0.75 3.31
C THR A 397 -18.63 0.85 4.29
N GLY A 398 -19.10 2.08 4.56
CA GLY A 398 -20.21 2.32 5.48
C GLY A 398 -21.55 1.74 5.00
N LEU A 399 -21.83 1.82 3.70
CA LEU A 399 -23.08 1.29 3.13
C LEU A 399 -23.12 -0.24 3.19
N ALA A 400 -21.99 -0.92 2.88
CA ALA A 400 -21.90 -2.38 2.98
C ALA A 400 -22.04 -2.86 4.43
N ALA A 401 -21.36 -2.19 5.39
CA ALA A 401 -21.50 -2.50 6.82
C ALA A 401 -22.94 -2.27 7.31
N ARG A 402 -23.60 -1.18 6.91
CA ARG A 402 -25.00 -0.88 7.21
C ARG A 402 -25.96 -1.91 6.62
N ALA A 403 -25.66 -2.41 5.43
CA ALA A 403 -26.42 -3.49 4.80
C ALA A 403 -26.24 -4.85 5.50
N GLY A 404 -25.32 -4.96 6.49
CA GLY A 404 -25.11 -6.16 7.30
C GLY A 404 -23.98 -7.06 6.84
N HIS A 405 -23.17 -6.65 5.84
CA HIS A 405 -22.03 -7.41 5.33
C HIS A 405 -20.77 -7.16 6.18
N LYS A 406 -19.91 -8.17 6.26
CA LYS A 406 -18.52 -7.96 6.67
C LYS A 406 -17.75 -7.29 5.54
N VAL A 407 -16.86 -6.36 5.88
CA VAL A 407 -16.21 -5.47 4.90
C VAL A 407 -14.69 -5.54 5.00
N ILE A 408 -14.03 -5.63 3.85
CA ILE A 408 -12.58 -5.44 3.66
C ILE A 408 -12.41 -4.08 2.98
N VAL A 409 -11.48 -3.24 3.47
CA VAL A 409 -11.31 -1.87 2.96
C VAL A 409 -10.05 -1.78 2.11
N SER A 410 -10.22 -1.58 0.80
CA SER A 410 -9.14 -1.27 -0.15
C SER A 410 -9.17 0.20 -0.60
N ALA A 411 -10.27 0.91 -0.33
CA ALA A 411 -10.40 2.32 -0.66
C ALA A 411 -9.26 3.15 -0.07
N GLY A 412 -8.43 3.75 -0.93
CA GLY A 412 -7.27 4.55 -0.55
C GLY A 412 -5.97 3.78 -0.30
N TYR A 413 -5.95 2.46 -0.44
CA TYR A 413 -4.77 1.63 -0.24
C TYR A 413 -4.14 1.12 -1.56
N TYR A 414 -4.38 1.81 -2.67
CA TYR A 414 -3.85 1.44 -3.98
C TYR A 414 -2.38 1.82 -4.13
N LEU A 415 -1.51 0.81 -4.22
CA LEU A 415 -0.06 0.99 -4.32
C LEU A 415 0.39 1.42 -5.72
N ASP A 416 -0.34 1.04 -6.76
CA ASP A 416 -0.11 1.46 -8.16
C ASP A 416 -0.37 2.96 -8.38
N TRP A 417 -1.07 3.65 -7.48
CA TRP A 417 -1.18 5.10 -7.49
C TRP A 417 0.14 5.83 -7.18
N LEU A 418 1.16 5.10 -6.76
CA LEU A 418 2.49 5.61 -6.41
C LEU A 418 2.46 6.71 -5.33
N THR A 419 1.37 6.79 -4.55
CA THR A 419 1.22 7.76 -3.46
C THR A 419 2.21 7.48 -2.33
N PRO A 420 2.64 8.49 -1.57
CA PRO A 420 3.62 8.30 -0.51
C PRO A 420 3.05 7.49 0.67
N SER A 421 3.94 6.89 1.45
CA SER A 421 3.62 6.13 2.67
C SER A 421 2.75 6.91 3.64
N SER A 422 2.98 8.23 3.78
CA SER A 422 2.19 9.11 4.64
C SER A 422 0.74 9.20 4.19
N PHE A 423 0.47 9.23 2.87
CA PHE A 423 -0.88 9.18 2.33
C PHE A 423 -1.58 7.87 2.73
N LEU A 424 -0.94 6.72 2.50
CA LEU A 424 -1.48 5.40 2.84
C LEU A 424 -1.72 5.26 4.35
N HIS A 425 -0.76 5.72 5.17
CA HIS A 425 -0.84 5.61 6.63
C HIS A 425 -1.96 6.46 7.24
N THR A 426 -2.38 7.55 6.61
CA THR A 426 -3.50 8.38 7.09
C THR A 426 -4.86 7.76 6.80
N ARG A 427 -4.95 6.75 5.93
CA ARG A 427 -6.22 6.06 5.63
C ARG A 427 -6.59 5.11 6.76
N ASP A 428 -7.71 5.35 7.42
CA ASP A 428 -8.21 4.47 8.47
C ASP A 428 -9.44 3.72 7.97
N PRO A 429 -9.52 2.39 8.11
CA PRO A 429 -10.69 1.62 7.67
C PRO A 429 -12.02 2.07 8.29
N LEU A 430 -11.97 2.74 9.44
CA LEU A 430 -13.18 3.24 10.12
C LEU A 430 -13.52 4.69 9.74
N ASP A 431 -12.67 5.39 8.98
CA ASP A 431 -12.93 6.75 8.52
C ASP A 431 -13.66 6.75 7.17
N LEU A 432 -14.97 6.98 7.20
CA LEU A 432 -15.82 7.00 6.00
C LEU A 432 -15.59 8.20 5.08
N THR A 433 -14.67 9.10 5.42
CA THR A 433 -14.27 10.24 4.60
C THR A 433 -12.84 10.14 4.07
N ALA A 434 -12.12 9.06 4.42
CA ALA A 434 -10.71 8.90 4.10
C ALA A 434 -10.42 8.85 2.60
N GLN A 435 -11.33 8.27 1.79
CA GLN A 435 -11.15 8.10 0.35
C GLN A 435 -12.44 8.29 -0.43
N GLY A 436 -12.35 9.05 -1.54
CA GLY A 436 -13.43 9.31 -2.47
C GLY A 436 -13.43 10.76 -2.95
N LEU A 437 -14.38 11.11 -3.77
CA LEU A 437 -14.60 12.46 -4.27
C LEU A 437 -15.54 13.22 -3.34
N THR A 438 -15.26 14.50 -3.12
CA THR A 438 -16.28 15.36 -2.53
C THR A 438 -17.44 15.58 -3.53
N PRO A 439 -18.66 15.90 -3.07
CA PRO A 439 -19.76 16.24 -3.97
C PRO A 439 -19.39 17.33 -4.98
N GLU A 440 -18.67 18.37 -4.54
CA GLU A 440 -18.19 19.46 -5.42
C GLU A 440 -17.10 18.97 -6.40
N GLY A 441 -16.31 18.00 -6.00
CA GLY A 441 -15.32 17.33 -6.87
C GLY A 441 -16.02 16.55 -7.99
N PHE A 442 -17.08 15.82 -7.66
CA PHE A 442 -17.88 15.08 -8.62
C PHE A 442 -18.62 16.00 -9.60
N ASP A 443 -19.19 17.11 -9.12
CA ASP A 443 -19.85 18.09 -9.99
C ASP A 443 -18.93 18.69 -11.05
N ARG A 444 -17.61 18.76 -10.80
CA ARG A 444 -16.62 19.23 -11.79
C ARG A 444 -16.42 18.27 -12.95
N VAL A 445 -16.66 16.98 -12.76
CA VAL A 445 -16.52 15.96 -13.82
C VAL A 445 -17.83 15.63 -14.49
N ARG A 446 -18.96 16.11 -13.97
CA ARG A 446 -20.29 15.91 -14.55
C ARG A 446 -20.35 16.50 -15.96
N GLY A 447 -20.86 15.74 -16.92
CA GLY A 447 -20.87 16.10 -18.34
C GLY A 447 -19.54 15.96 -19.08
N SER A 448 -18.46 15.56 -18.40
CA SER A 448 -17.17 15.26 -19.01
C SER A 448 -17.06 13.79 -19.43
N PRO A 449 -16.09 13.41 -20.29
CA PRO A 449 -15.82 12.00 -20.58
C PRO A 449 -15.50 11.15 -19.34
N LEU A 450 -15.01 11.76 -18.24
CA LEU A 450 -14.70 11.09 -17.00
C LEU A 450 -15.95 10.65 -16.22
N GLU A 451 -17.10 11.30 -16.45
CA GLU A 451 -18.36 10.90 -15.79
C GLU A 451 -18.74 9.43 -16.07
N ARG A 452 -18.31 8.90 -17.23
CA ARG A 452 -18.53 7.47 -17.57
C ARG A 452 -17.69 6.52 -16.74
N LEU A 453 -16.55 6.99 -16.22
CA LEU A 453 -15.63 6.21 -15.40
C LEU A 453 -15.87 6.41 -13.90
N ILE A 454 -16.49 7.53 -13.53
CA ILE A 454 -16.66 7.96 -12.14
C ILE A 454 -18.16 8.03 -11.85
N SER A 455 -18.67 7.00 -11.19
CA SER A 455 -20.06 6.94 -10.74
C SER A 455 -20.24 7.62 -9.38
N GLU A 456 -21.50 7.76 -8.92
CA GLU A 456 -21.82 8.24 -7.57
C GLU A 456 -21.24 7.37 -6.44
N ARG A 457 -20.80 6.13 -6.73
CA ARG A 457 -20.12 5.26 -5.77
C ARG A 457 -18.80 5.86 -5.29
N PHE A 458 -18.12 6.64 -6.13
CA PHE A 458 -16.87 7.32 -5.77
C PHE A 458 -17.07 8.56 -4.88
N VAL A 459 -18.30 9.03 -4.70
CA VAL A 459 -18.59 10.26 -3.93
C VAL A 459 -18.71 9.93 -2.45
N ILE A 460 -17.92 10.61 -1.60
CA ILE A 460 -18.04 10.47 -0.14
C ILE A 460 -19.35 11.10 0.36
N ASP A 461 -19.83 10.58 1.47
CA ASP A 461 -20.90 11.23 2.25
C ASP A 461 -20.32 11.69 3.60
N PRO A 462 -20.03 12.99 3.77
CA PRO A 462 -19.41 13.49 5.00
C PRO A 462 -20.34 13.40 6.22
N THR A 463 -21.62 13.08 6.02
CA THR A 463 -22.60 12.91 7.10
C THR A 463 -22.76 11.46 7.55
N LEU A 464 -22.28 10.51 6.74
CA LEU A 464 -22.35 9.09 7.05
C LEU A 464 -21.50 8.77 8.28
N ARG A 465 -22.09 8.02 9.21
CA ARG A 465 -21.41 7.53 10.41
C ARG A 465 -21.77 6.07 10.61
N MET A 466 -20.85 5.30 11.13
CA MET A 466 -21.08 3.92 11.55
C MET A 466 -21.48 3.87 13.03
N THR A 467 -22.38 2.96 13.36
CA THR A 467 -22.62 2.54 14.74
C THR A 467 -21.50 1.58 15.18
N PRO A 468 -21.28 1.36 16.49
CA PRO A 468 -20.31 0.36 16.96
C PRO A 468 -20.55 -1.06 16.42
N GLU A 469 -21.80 -1.41 16.12
CA GLU A 469 -22.13 -2.70 15.50
C GLU A 469 -21.67 -2.74 14.03
N GLU A 470 -21.88 -1.64 13.28
CA GLU A 470 -21.40 -1.50 11.90
C GLU A 470 -19.87 -1.49 11.84
N GLU A 471 -19.19 -0.77 12.76
CA GLU A 471 -17.71 -0.81 12.90
C GLU A 471 -17.20 -2.22 13.18
N GLY A 472 -17.91 -3.01 13.99
CA GLY A 472 -17.58 -4.41 14.27
C GLY A 472 -17.65 -5.33 13.05
N ARG A 473 -18.24 -4.89 11.93
CA ARG A 473 -18.27 -5.60 10.65
C ARG A 473 -17.05 -5.31 9.76
N ILE A 474 -16.26 -4.28 10.08
CA ILE A 474 -15.04 -3.95 9.34
C ILE A 474 -13.94 -4.93 9.77
N LEU A 475 -13.59 -5.85 8.87
CA LEU A 475 -12.55 -6.86 9.12
C LEU A 475 -11.15 -6.28 9.15
N GLY A 476 -10.94 -5.17 8.46
CA GLY A 476 -9.66 -4.49 8.28
C GLY A 476 -9.48 -3.96 6.88
N GLY A 477 -8.24 -3.95 6.39
CA GLY A 477 -7.95 -3.40 5.07
C GLY A 477 -6.98 -4.25 4.26
N GLU A 478 -6.88 -3.88 2.97
CA GLU A 478 -6.03 -4.56 2.02
C GLU A 478 -5.38 -3.56 1.05
N ALA A 479 -4.04 -3.58 1.00
CA ALA A 479 -3.31 -2.83 0.00
C ALA A 479 -3.43 -3.54 -1.36
N ALA A 480 -3.82 -2.81 -2.41
CA ALA A 480 -3.96 -3.35 -3.75
C ALA A 480 -2.77 -2.95 -4.63
N MET A 481 -2.14 -3.93 -5.28
CA MET A 481 -1.04 -3.74 -6.22
C MET A 481 -1.45 -4.19 -7.61
N TRP A 482 -2.09 -3.30 -8.37
CA TRP A 482 -2.39 -3.48 -9.78
C TRP A 482 -1.11 -3.37 -10.62
N THR A 483 -0.97 -4.22 -11.65
CA THR A 483 0.32 -4.39 -12.32
C THR A 483 0.34 -4.01 -13.80
N GLU A 484 -0.56 -3.15 -14.26
CA GLU A 484 -0.55 -2.67 -15.66
C GLU A 484 0.79 -2.06 -16.06
N LEU A 485 1.48 -1.42 -15.11
CA LEU A 485 2.79 -0.77 -15.30
C LEU A 485 3.89 -1.36 -14.41
N VAL A 486 3.65 -2.51 -13.77
CA VAL A 486 4.56 -3.06 -12.77
C VAL A 486 5.07 -4.45 -13.15
N THR A 487 6.28 -4.46 -13.74
CA THR A 487 6.99 -5.68 -14.06
C THR A 487 7.54 -6.37 -12.80
N PRO A 488 7.96 -7.65 -12.86
CA PRO A 488 8.57 -8.35 -11.72
C PRO A 488 9.80 -7.64 -11.13
N GLU A 489 10.50 -6.84 -11.92
CA GLU A 489 11.66 -6.07 -11.45
C GLU A 489 11.23 -4.87 -10.60
N LYS A 490 10.10 -4.22 -10.95
CA LYS A 490 9.56 -3.07 -10.20
C LYS A 490 8.78 -3.47 -8.96
N LEU A 491 8.25 -4.69 -8.90
CA LEU A 491 7.28 -5.13 -7.89
C LEU A 491 7.71 -4.80 -6.47
N ASP A 492 8.91 -5.23 -6.09
CA ASP A 492 9.41 -5.03 -4.73
C ASP A 492 9.48 -3.53 -4.36
N ALA A 493 9.98 -2.69 -5.28
CA ALA A 493 10.13 -1.24 -5.06
C ALA A 493 8.78 -0.49 -5.07
N THR A 494 7.80 -0.99 -5.83
CA THR A 494 6.47 -0.38 -5.85
C THR A 494 5.67 -0.71 -4.59
N ILE A 495 5.85 -1.89 -4.01
CA ILE A 495 5.15 -2.30 -2.79
C ILE A 495 5.86 -1.74 -1.54
N TRP A 496 7.18 -1.90 -1.42
CA TRP A 496 7.93 -1.64 -0.19
C TRP A 496 8.79 -0.37 -0.28
N PRO A 497 8.92 0.36 0.86
CA PRO A 497 8.38 0.07 2.20
C PRO A 497 6.92 0.55 2.42
N ARG A 498 6.21 1.07 1.40
CA ARG A 498 4.88 1.68 1.53
C ARG A 498 3.83 0.72 2.12
N ALA A 499 3.85 -0.55 1.76
CA ALA A 499 2.97 -1.56 2.35
C ALA A 499 3.22 -1.75 3.86
N ALA A 500 4.43 -1.46 4.35
CA ALA A 500 4.69 -1.46 5.79
C ALA A 500 3.94 -0.34 6.53
N ALA A 501 3.70 0.81 5.88
CA ALA A 501 2.85 1.86 6.43
C ALA A 501 1.38 1.44 6.52
N VAL A 502 0.89 0.67 5.54
CA VAL A 502 -0.45 0.07 5.60
C VAL A 502 -0.52 -0.98 6.71
N ALA A 503 0.50 -1.85 6.81
CA ALA A 503 0.59 -2.85 7.88
C ALA A 503 0.55 -2.21 9.27
N ASP A 504 1.27 -1.09 9.46
CA ASP A 504 1.25 -0.31 10.70
C ASP A 504 -0.15 0.23 11.01
N ARG A 505 -0.84 0.81 10.03
CA ARG A 505 -2.21 1.33 10.20
C ARG A 505 -3.20 0.24 10.58
N LEU A 506 -3.07 -0.95 9.99
CA LEU A 506 -3.99 -2.07 10.21
C LEU A 506 -3.70 -2.86 11.49
N TRP A 507 -2.44 -2.85 11.94
CA TRP A 507 -2.03 -3.54 13.17
C TRP A 507 -2.13 -2.64 14.39
N SER A 508 -1.60 -1.41 14.32
CA SER A 508 -1.37 -0.53 15.46
C SER A 508 -2.55 0.40 15.75
N ARG A 509 -2.60 0.95 16.94
CA ARG A 509 -3.50 2.07 17.27
C ARG A 509 -3.00 3.36 16.62
N PRO A 510 -3.87 4.33 16.29
CA PRO A 510 -3.48 5.56 15.59
C PRO A 510 -2.35 6.37 16.24
N GLU A 511 -2.30 6.39 17.58
CA GLU A 511 -1.34 7.19 18.37
C GLU A 511 -0.19 6.36 18.97
N ALA A 512 0.14 5.22 18.36
CA ALA A 512 1.03 4.24 18.97
C ALA A 512 2.51 4.65 19.09
N THR A 513 2.98 5.74 18.46
CA THR A 513 4.41 6.11 18.44
C THR A 513 4.67 7.60 18.33
N LEU A 514 5.80 8.04 18.90
CA LEU A 514 6.30 9.42 18.81
C LEU A 514 7.33 9.61 17.68
N VAL A 515 7.86 8.53 17.11
CA VAL A 515 8.85 8.61 16.02
C VAL A 515 8.15 8.82 14.68
N PRO A 516 8.60 9.77 13.85
CA PRO A 516 8.05 10.01 12.51
C PRO A 516 8.05 8.75 11.64
N LEU A 517 7.01 8.63 10.82
CA LEU A 517 6.80 7.44 9.97
C LEU A 517 7.98 7.18 9.02
N ASP A 518 8.56 8.21 8.43
CA ASP A 518 9.69 8.09 7.50
C ASP A 518 10.94 7.47 8.17
N GLU A 519 11.24 7.82 9.42
CA GLU A 519 12.33 7.20 10.17
C GLU A 519 12.07 5.72 10.47
N ARG A 520 10.84 5.39 10.80
CA ARG A 520 10.41 4.01 11.07
C ARG A 520 10.49 3.16 9.81
N LEU A 521 10.07 3.73 8.66
CA LEU A 521 10.14 3.06 7.36
C LEU A 521 11.57 2.87 6.87
N GLU A 522 12.48 3.80 7.14
CA GLU A 522 13.91 3.60 6.87
C GLU A 522 14.46 2.39 7.65
N ALA A 523 14.14 2.30 8.95
CA ALA A 523 14.59 1.19 9.77
C ALA A 523 14.01 -0.16 9.30
N VAL A 524 12.72 -0.22 8.96
CA VAL A 524 12.12 -1.47 8.45
C VAL A 524 12.62 -1.83 7.06
N SER A 525 12.96 -0.83 6.21
CA SER A 525 13.55 -1.06 4.89
C SER A 525 14.84 -1.88 4.97
N GLU A 526 15.74 -1.57 5.91
CA GLU A 526 16.97 -2.35 6.15
C GLU A 526 16.66 -3.80 6.54
N HIS A 527 15.63 -4.03 7.34
CA HIS A 527 15.21 -5.38 7.72
C HIS A 527 14.62 -6.15 6.52
N LEU A 528 13.86 -5.47 5.66
CA LEU A 528 13.30 -6.06 4.43
C LEU A 528 14.40 -6.44 3.43
N GLU A 529 15.42 -5.61 3.24
CA GLU A 529 16.59 -5.95 2.42
C GLU A 529 17.33 -7.19 2.95
N SER A 530 17.53 -7.27 4.28
CA SER A 530 18.16 -8.42 4.91
C SER A 530 17.37 -9.73 4.72
N ALA A 531 16.05 -9.62 4.57
CA ALA A 531 15.14 -10.72 4.23
C ALA A 531 15.17 -11.12 2.75
N GLY A 532 15.81 -10.33 1.91
CA GLY A 532 16.01 -10.64 0.48
C GLY A 532 15.14 -9.83 -0.48
N LEU A 533 14.42 -8.84 0.00
CA LEU A 533 13.69 -7.90 -0.87
C LEU A 533 14.67 -7.06 -1.69
N ARG A 534 14.23 -6.68 -2.88
CA ARG A 534 15.02 -5.95 -3.87
C ARG A 534 14.52 -4.50 -4.06
N HIS A 535 13.72 -3.99 -3.15
CA HIS A 535 13.07 -2.68 -3.28
C HIS A 535 14.06 -1.50 -3.37
N VAL A 536 15.29 -1.66 -2.87
CA VAL A 536 16.41 -0.72 -3.07
C VAL A 536 17.26 -1.11 -4.27
N ALA A 537 17.59 -2.40 -4.39
CA ALA A 537 18.52 -2.88 -5.42
C ALA A 537 17.93 -2.85 -6.84
N SER A 538 16.61 -3.09 -7.03
CA SER A 538 15.98 -3.10 -8.35
C SER A 538 15.97 -1.73 -9.01
N PRO A 539 15.52 -0.64 -8.35
CA PRO A 539 15.64 0.72 -8.91
C PRO A 539 17.09 1.07 -9.26
N GLN A 540 18.05 0.75 -8.39
CA GLN A 540 19.47 1.00 -8.66
C GLN A 540 19.98 0.25 -9.90
N ALA A 541 19.55 -1.00 -10.09
CA ALA A 541 19.90 -1.78 -11.28
C ALA A 541 19.28 -1.20 -12.56
N MET A 542 18.00 -0.76 -12.51
CA MET A 542 17.33 -0.09 -13.62
C MET A 542 18.03 1.23 -13.96
N GLN A 543 18.34 2.06 -12.98
CA GLN A 543 19.08 3.31 -13.13
C GLN A 543 20.48 3.06 -13.74
N GLY A 544 21.19 2.02 -13.30
CA GLY A 544 22.49 1.64 -13.87
C GLY A 544 22.42 1.25 -15.35
N ARG A 545 21.32 0.62 -15.81
CA ARG A 545 21.11 0.32 -17.24
C ARG A 545 20.81 1.57 -18.06
N LEU A 546 20.00 2.48 -17.51
CA LEU A 546 19.72 3.76 -18.18
C LEU A 546 20.94 4.66 -18.28
N THR A 547 21.88 4.52 -17.34
CA THR A 547 23.00 5.45 -17.18
C THR A 547 24.33 4.74 -16.84
N PRO A 548 24.86 3.88 -17.73
CA PRO A 548 26.08 3.11 -17.43
C PRO A 548 27.28 3.99 -17.04
N GLU A 549 27.36 5.23 -17.55
CA GLU A 549 28.43 6.19 -17.28
C GLU A 549 28.09 7.23 -16.22
N GLY A 550 26.83 7.26 -15.73
CA GLY A 550 26.31 8.39 -14.92
C GLY A 550 26.64 8.35 -13.44
N GLY A 551 26.79 7.17 -12.86
CA GLY A 551 27.21 6.94 -11.49
C GLY A 551 26.59 7.89 -10.45
N LYS A 552 27.47 8.59 -9.70
CA LYS A 552 27.08 9.50 -8.62
C LYS A 552 26.24 10.70 -9.09
N VAL A 553 26.49 11.23 -10.29
CA VAL A 553 25.80 12.39 -10.85
C VAL A 553 24.32 12.09 -11.02
N VAL A 554 24.00 10.93 -11.60
CA VAL A 554 22.61 10.49 -11.79
C VAL A 554 21.98 10.16 -10.44
N ALA A 555 22.65 9.40 -9.57
CA ALA A 555 22.13 9.04 -8.26
C ALA A 555 21.79 10.29 -7.42
N THR A 556 22.58 11.37 -7.50
CA THR A 556 22.32 12.63 -6.79
C THR A 556 21.04 13.32 -7.28
N LEU A 557 20.73 13.26 -8.59
CA LEU A 557 19.46 13.78 -9.10
C LEU A 557 18.29 12.88 -8.71
N LEU A 558 18.42 11.56 -8.91
CA LEU A 558 17.34 10.63 -8.73
C LEU A 558 16.87 10.52 -7.25
N GLU A 559 17.77 10.80 -6.27
CA GLU A 559 17.35 10.91 -4.87
C GLU A 559 16.36 12.06 -4.60
N ALA A 560 16.27 13.02 -5.51
CA ALA A 560 15.36 14.17 -5.42
C ALA A 560 14.14 14.06 -6.34
N LEU A 561 13.98 12.95 -7.07
CA LEU A 561 12.86 12.73 -7.99
C LEU A 561 11.92 11.63 -7.50
N GLU A 562 10.66 11.81 -7.81
CA GLU A 562 9.60 10.80 -7.68
C GLU A 562 8.77 10.76 -8.97
N PRO A 563 8.15 9.62 -9.33
CA PRO A 563 7.18 9.58 -10.42
C PRO A 563 5.93 10.36 -10.05
N VAL A 564 5.19 10.84 -11.07
CA VAL A 564 3.84 11.39 -10.89
C VAL A 564 2.91 10.36 -10.22
N LYS A 565 1.84 10.84 -9.60
CA LYS A 565 0.97 10.02 -8.74
C LYS A 565 -0.35 9.68 -9.45
N PHE A 566 -1.09 8.77 -8.84
CA PHE A 566 -2.36 8.27 -9.31
C PHE A 566 -2.25 7.69 -10.73
N TYR A 567 -3.14 8.03 -11.64
CA TYR A 567 -3.19 7.47 -12.99
C TYR A 567 -2.41 8.29 -14.04
N ALA A 568 -1.67 9.34 -13.63
CA ALA A 568 -0.99 10.24 -14.55
C ALA A 568 -0.04 9.49 -15.49
N HIS A 569 0.89 8.71 -14.94
CA HIS A 569 1.83 7.90 -15.73
C HIS A 569 1.14 6.80 -16.54
N ASN A 570 0.10 6.17 -15.99
CA ASN A 570 -0.69 5.16 -16.69
C ASN A 570 -1.45 5.76 -17.89
N HIS A 571 -2.00 6.96 -17.73
CA HIS A 571 -2.70 7.66 -18.82
C HIS A 571 -1.77 7.94 -20.01
N GLU A 572 -0.59 8.47 -19.75
CA GLU A 572 0.44 8.72 -20.78
C GLU A 572 0.85 7.41 -21.50
N SER A 573 1.10 6.34 -20.74
CA SER A 573 1.47 5.04 -21.30
C SER A 573 0.39 4.46 -22.20
N ARG A 574 -0.88 4.60 -21.84
CA ARG A 574 -2.03 4.15 -22.65
C ARG A 574 -2.23 5.02 -23.88
N SER A 575 -2.05 6.34 -23.77
CA SER A 575 -2.18 7.29 -24.88
C SER A 575 -1.07 7.12 -25.92
N GLY A 576 0.13 6.75 -25.48
CA GLY A 576 1.29 6.48 -26.33
C GLY A 576 1.23 5.17 -27.10
N GLY A 577 0.16 4.36 -26.99
CA GLY A 577 -0.02 3.11 -27.72
C GLY A 577 0.95 2.01 -27.27
N ARG A 578 1.50 2.07 -26.06
CA ARG A 578 2.34 1.00 -25.49
C ARG A 578 1.48 -0.23 -25.22
N ALA A 579 1.95 -1.38 -25.70
CA ALA A 579 1.27 -2.64 -25.43
C ALA A 579 1.39 -3.00 -23.93
N PRO A 580 0.34 -3.54 -23.29
CA PRO A 580 0.33 -3.85 -21.85
C PRO A 580 1.42 -4.83 -21.39
N LEU A 581 2.06 -5.53 -22.31
CA LEU A 581 3.09 -6.55 -22.02
C LEU A 581 4.53 -6.08 -22.28
N GLN A 582 4.76 -4.80 -22.63
CA GLN A 582 6.11 -4.29 -22.86
C GLN A 582 6.75 -3.82 -21.56
N SER A 583 8.03 -4.16 -21.40
CA SER A 583 8.86 -3.58 -20.34
C SER A 583 8.97 -2.08 -20.55
N PHE A 584 8.55 -1.32 -19.54
CA PHE A 584 8.78 0.13 -19.51
C PHE A 584 10.26 0.39 -19.21
N ALA A 585 10.84 1.40 -19.84
CA ALA A 585 12.27 1.68 -19.75
C ALA A 585 12.56 3.19 -19.78
N ASP A 586 11.67 4.00 -19.25
CA ASP A 586 11.90 5.41 -19.06
C ASP A 586 12.38 5.73 -17.63
N LEU A 587 12.72 6.99 -17.40
CA LEU A 587 13.27 7.41 -16.12
C LEU A 587 12.28 7.24 -14.95
N ALA A 588 11.01 7.59 -15.18
CA ALA A 588 9.96 7.47 -14.16
C ALA A 588 9.79 6.03 -13.68
N ASP A 589 9.96 5.04 -14.57
CA ASP A 589 9.91 3.63 -14.23
C ASP A 589 11.06 3.18 -13.30
N ALA A 590 12.21 3.83 -13.41
CA ALA A 590 13.39 3.51 -12.59
C ALA A 590 13.41 4.21 -11.23
N LEU A 591 12.39 5.04 -10.94
CA LEU A 591 12.26 5.71 -9.64
C LEU A 591 11.44 4.87 -8.66
N PRO A 592 11.79 4.89 -7.37
CA PRO A 592 10.87 4.39 -6.34
C PRO A 592 9.67 5.33 -6.25
N PRO A 593 8.48 4.83 -5.88
CA PRO A 593 7.28 5.67 -5.70
C PRO A 593 7.46 6.81 -4.71
N GLU A 594 8.39 6.68 -3.76
CA GLU A 594 8.67 7.66 -2.72
C GLU A 594 10.17 7.76 -2.48
N SER A 595 10.69 8.99 -2.47
CA SER A 595 12.08 9.27 -2.11
C SER A 595 12.22 9.48 -0.61
N LEU A 596 12.66 8.48 0.14
CA LEU A 596 12.97 8.62 1.56
C LEU A 596 14.04 9.72 1.85
N PRO A 597 15.12 9.87 1.04
CA PRO A 597 16.06 10.98 1.20
C PRO A 597 15.40 12.36 1.10
N ALA A 598 14.47 12.55 0.17
CA ALA A 598 13.76 13.82 0.02
C ALA A 598 12.76 14.05 1.18
N ARG A 599 12.09 13.01 1.65
CA ARG A 599 11.21 13.09 2.84
C ARG A 599 12.00 13.50 4.07
N ARG A 600 13.16 12.89 4.29
CA ARG A 600 14.07 13.27 5.38
C ARG A 600 14.48 14.75 5.27
N PHE A 601 14.80 15.23 4.07
CA PHE A 601 15.14 16.65 3.85
C PHE A 601 13.96 17.56 4.22
N ASN A 602 12.76 17.27 3.73
CA ASN A 602 11.56 18.06 4.02
C ASN A 602 11.29 18.13 5.54
N ARG A 603 11.44 17.03 6.26
CA ARG A 603 11.31 16.97 7.71
C ARG A 603 12.40 17.78 8.42
N GLN A 604 13.66 17.61 8.04
CA GLN A 604 14.77 18.37 8.60
C GLN A 604 14.61 19.89 8.40
N VAL A 605 14.04 20.31 7.27
CA VAL A 605 13.69 21.72 7.05
C VAL A 605 12.61 22.17 8.04
N ALA A 606 11.55 21.38 8.21
CA ALA A 606 10.49 21.72 9.17
C ALA A 606 11.02 21.83 10.61
N GLU A 607 11.87 20.90 11.04
CA GLU A 607 12.53 20.90 12.36
C GLU A 607 13.46 22.11 12.51
N TYR A 608 14.24 22.44 11.48
CA TYR A 608 15.10 23.63 11.47
C TYR A 608 14.28 24.91 11.63
N LEU A 609 13.19 25.05 10.89
CA LEU A 609 12.30 26.22 10.97
C LEU A 609 11.57 26.27 12.32
N ALA A 610 11.27 25.13 12.93
CA ALA A 610 10.71 25.03 14.28
C ALA A 610 11.73 25.35 15.40
N GLY A 611 13.03 25.46 15.08
CA GLY A 611 14.06 25.94 16.04
C GLY A 611 15.30 25.05 16.20
N ASP A 612 15.35 23.86 15.62
CA ASP A 612 16.54 23.00 15.68
C ASP A 612 17.63 23.51 14.72
N ARG A 613 18.40 24.49 15.19
CA ARG A 613 19.47 25.11 14.42
C ARG A 613 20.69 24.22 14.16
N SER A 614 20.79 23.07 14.83
CA SER A 614 21.86 22.09 14.61
C SER A 614 21.83 21.46 13.19
N LEU A 615 20.66 21.48 12.55
CA LEU A 615 20.45 20.93 11.20
C LEU A 615 21.00 21.81 10.07
N ALA A 616 21.46 23.04 10.36
CA ALA A 616 21.88 24.03 9.35
C ALA A 616 22.96 23.50 8.39
N ASP A 617 23.98 22.82 8.92
CA ASP A 617 25.10 22.32 8.09
C ASP A 617 24.67 21.12 7.24
N VAL A 618 23.85 20.23 7.78
CA VAL A 618 23.28 19.08 7.03
C VAL A 618 22.42 19.56 5.85
N LEU A 619 21.58 20.58 6.08
CA LEU A 619 20.76 21.18 5.02
C LEU A 619 21.64 21.86 3.97
N ARG A 620 22.67 22.63 4.40
CA ARG A 620 23.59 23.30 3.50
C ARG A 620 24.35 22.33 2.60
N ASP A 621 24.87 21.24 3.16
CA ASP A 621 25.61 20.23 2.42
C ASP A 621 24.72 19.57 1.35
N ARG A 622 23.46 19.27 1.68
CA ARG A 622 22.51 18.66 0.75
C ARG A 622 22.16 19.64 -0.39
N LEU A 623 21.79 20.87 -0.05
CA LEU A 623 21.45 21.91 -1.02
C LEU A 623 22.63 22.20 -1.97
N THR A 624 23.86 22.25 -1.43
CA THR A 624 25.08 22.46 -2.23
C THR A 624 25.29 21.32 -3.21
N ARG A 625 25.12 20.07 -2.79
CA ARG A 625 25.23 18.90 -3.70
C ARG A 625 24.19 18.97 -4.83
N TRP A 626 22.95 19.29 -4.53
CA TRP A 626 21.90 19.38 -5.55
C TRP A 626 22.15 20.53 -6.52
N ARG A 627 22.57 21.70 -6.03
CA ARG A 627 22.93 22.85 -6.87
C ARG A 627 24.09 22.50 -7.81
N ASP A 628 25.16 21.96 -7.28
CA ASP A 628 26.42 21.74 -8.02
C ASP A 628 26.33 20.54 -8.99
N ASN A 629 25.31 19.67 -8.84
CA ASN A 629 25.12 18.49 -9.67
C ASN A 629 24.70 18.81 -11.11
N ASP A 630 23.94 19.90 -11.33
CA ASP A 630 23.29 20.20 -12.61
C ASP A 630 24.29 20.31 -13.77
N ALA A 631 25.38 21.06 -13.60
CA ALA A 631 26.37 21.23 -14.66
C ALA A 631 26.95 19.90 -15.15
N SER A 632 27.22 18.97 -14.23
CA SER A 632 27.70 17.62 -14.55
C SER A 632 26.61 16.77 -15.20
N PHE A 633 25.36 16.92 -14.78
CA PHE A 633 24.24 16.21 -15.35
C PHE A 633 23.93 16.69 -16.79
N GLN A 634 23.92 18.00 -17.04
CA GLN A 634 23.74 18.57 -18.40
C GLN A 634 24.86 18.10 -19.35
N ALA A 635 26.10 18.00 -18.88
CA ALA A 635 27.20 17.45 -19.69
C ALA A 635 27.01 15.96 -20.00
N LEU A 636 26.37 15.20 -19.11
CA LEU A 636 26.02 13.79 -19.33
C LEU A 636 24.91 13.66 -20.38
N LEU A 637 23.90 14.52 -20.39
CA LEU A 637 22.79 14.49 -21.35
C LEU A 637 23.26 14.53 -22.80
N ALA A 638 24.32 15.27 -23.10
CA ALA A 638 24.88 15.36 -24.45
C ALA A 638 25.36 13.97 -24.97
N ARG A 639 25.64 13.02 -24.06
CA ARG A 639 26.10 11.67 -24.37
C ARG A 639 25.06 10.60 -24.11
N ASN A 640 24.00 10.92 -23.31
CA ASN A 640 22.95 9.97 -22.97
C ASN A 640 21.55 10.61 -23.15
N PRO A 641 20.99 10.55 -24.38
CA PRO A 641 19.66 11.13 -24.67
C PRO A 641 18.49 10.48 -23.90
N ALA A 642 18.67 9.28 -23.32
CA ALA A 642 17.63 8.62 -22.52
C ALA A 642 17.26 9.39 -21.24
N LEU A 643 18.14 10.31 -20.81
CA LEU A 643 17.93 11.16 -19.62
C LEU A 643 17.35 12.54 -19.96
N LYS A 644 17.03 12.83 -21.21
CA LYS A 644 16.59 14.18 -21.66
C LYS A 644 15.37 14.69 -20.87
N ASP A 645 14.48 13.79 -20.48
CA ASP A 645 13.23 14.12 -19.81
C ASP A 645 13.47 14.62 -18.36
N ALA A 646 14.64 14.34 -17.77
CA ALA A 646 15.05 14.87 -16.48
C ALA A 646 15.82 16.19 -16.56
N ALA A 647 16.08 16.71 -17.76
CA ALA A 647 16.92 17.92 -17.95
C ALA A 647 16.37 19.15 -17.22
N SER A 648 15.07 19.41 -17.37
CA SER A 648 14.40 20.52 -16.71
C SER A 648 14.38 20.33 -15.19
N ALA A 649 14.06 19.13 -14.71
CA ALA A 649 14.02 18.83 -13.29
C ALA A 649 15.40 19.02 -12.62
N SER A 650 16.51 18.67 -13.29
CA SER A 650 17.86 18.93 -12.80
C SER A 650 18.15 20.42 -12.66
N SER A 651 17.87 21.22 -13.69
CA SER A 651 18.09 22.66 -13.67
C SER A 651 17.20 23.39 -12.65
N ASP A 652 15.96 22.95 -12.50
CA ASP A 652 15.03 23.52 -11.53
C ASP A 652 15.44 23.20 -10.09
N LEU A 653 15.87 21.94 -9.85
CA LEU A 653 16.43 21.54 -8.55
C LEU A 653 17.64 22.40 -8.16
N ALA A 654 18.54 22.63 -9.11
CA ALA A 654 19.72 23.46 -8.87
C ALA A 654 19.36 24.90 -8.52
N ARG A 655 18.44 25.54 -9.28
CA ARG A 655 17.99 26.93 -9.05
C ARG A 655 17.25 27.09 -7.72
N LEU A 656 16.35 26.15 -7.41
CA LEU A 656 15.63 26.16 -6.13
C LEU A 656 16.58 25.91 -4.96
N SER A 657 17.58 25.04 -5.12
CA SER A 657 18.62 24.80 -4.09
C SER A 657 19.49 26.02 -3.85
N GLU A 658 19.88 26.79 -4.90
CA GLU A 658 20.59 28.04 -4.77
C GLU A 658 19.80 29.08 -3.97
N ALA A 659 18.52 29.27 -4.33
CA ALA A 659 17.62 30.17 -3.61
C ALA A 659 17.40 29.75 -2.14
N ALA A 660 17.31 28.44 -1.89
CA ALA A 660 17.19 27.90 -0.54
C ALA A 660 18.48 28.07 0.28
N LEU A 661 19.68 27.96 -0.34
CA LEU A 661 20.97 28.27 0.30
C LEU A 661 21.07 29.74 0.73
N GLU A 662 20.68 30.67 -0.14
CA GLU A 662 20.64 32.10 0.19
C GLU A 662 19.65 32.35 1.34
N ALA A 663 18.46 31.74 1.30
CA ALA A 663 17.47 31.86 2.36
C ALA A 663 17.98 31.30 3.70
N LEU A 664 18.65 30.14 3.70
CA LEU A 664 19.27 29.54 4.88
C LEU A 664 20.36 30.45 5.47
N GLY A 665 21.18 31.07 4.62
CA GLY A 665 22.17 32.07 5.05
C GLY A 665 21.54 33.26 5.75
N ARG A 666 20.44 33.80 5.20
CA ARG A 666 19.70 34.93 5.82
C ARG A 666 19.03 34.53 7.16
N LEU A 667 18.54 33.30 7.26
CA LEU A 667 17.96 32.79 8.52
C LEU A 667 19.01 32.61 9.62
N GLN A 668 20.27 32.38 9.26
CA GLN A 668 21.38 32.27 10.21
C GLN A 668 21.97 33.65 10.60
N ASP A 669 22.07 34.57 9.63
CA ASP A 669 22.57 35.93 9.83
C ASP A 669 21.50 36.97 9.50
N ARG A 670 20.78 37.42 10.53
CA ARG A 670 19.72 38.42 10.41
C ARG A 670 20.22 39.80 10.01
N SER A 671 21.55 40.03 9.97
CA SER A 671 22.13 41.25 9.44
C SER A 671 22.08 41.33 7.91
N LEU A 672 21.92 40.19 7.23
CA LEU A 672 21.74 40.11 5.79
C LEU A 672 20.33 40.62 5.43
N ARG A 673 20.28 41.74 4.66
CA ARG A 673 19.00 42.30 4.22
C ARG A 673 18.29 41.31 3.26
N ALA A 674 16.96 41.17 3.39
CA ALA A 674 16.16 40.54 2.38
C ALA A 674 16.35 41.25 1.03
N GLY A 675 16.92 40.55 0.07
CA GLY A 675 16.97 40.98 -1.32
C GLY A 675 15.57 40.88 -1.94
N ARG A 676 15.32 41.65 -3.00
CA ARG A 676 14.11 41.43 -3.81
C ARG A 676 14.20 40.02 -4.39
N ARG A 677 13.20 39.20 -4.09
CA ARG A 677 13.10 37.80 -4.59
C ARG A 677 13.14 37.84 -6.12
N ASP A 678 13.93 36.95 -6.73
CA ASP A 678 14.00 36.83 -8.19
C ASP A 678 12.65 36.32 -8.73
N ALA A 679 12.05 37.09 -9.64
CA ALA A 679 10.78 36.73 -10.29
C ALA A 679 10.84 35.36 -11.01
N ARG A 680 12.02 34.89 -11.41
CA ARG A 680 12.25 33.58 -11.98
C ARG A 680 12.07 32.45 -10.97
N ILE A 681 12.47 32.70 -9.70
CA ILE A 681 12.23 31.72 -8.61
C ILE A 681 10.75 31.66 -8.27
N ASP A 682 10.05 32.81 -8.26
CA ASP A 682 8.59 32.81 -8.05
C ASP A 682 7.85 32.07 -9.17
N GLU A 683 8.33 32.16 -10.42
CA GLU A 683 7.78 31.39 -11.54
C GLU A 683 8.01 29.88 -11.36
N LEU A 684 9.22 29.46 -11.00
CA LEU A 684 9.52 28.06 -10.71
C LEU A 684 8.66 27.51 -9.58
N VAL A 685 8.47 28.25 -8.51
CA VAL A 685 7.60 27.84 -7.39
C VAL A 685 6.16 27.65 -7.87
N ARG A 686 5.63 28.58 -8.69
CA ARG A 686 4.29 28.42 -9.28
C ARG A 686 4.19 27.19 -10.18
N THR A 687 5.19 26.95 -11.02
CA THR A 687 5.24 25.79 -11.92
C THR A 687 5.20 24.47 -11.14
N HIS A 688 6.05 24.31 -10.12
CA HIS A 688 6.08 23.08 -9.33
C HIS A 688 4.84 22.91 -8.45
N LEU A 689 4.22 23.99 -7.96
CA LEU A 689 2.90 23.91 -7.32
C LEU A 689 1.83 23.41 -8.31
N ALA A 690 1.89 23.83 -9.58
CA ALA A 690 0.97 23.32 -10.61
C ALA A 690 1.23 21.82 -10.90
N HIS A 691 2.50 21.38 -10.94
CA HIS A 691 2.86 19.96 -11.10
C HIS A 691 2.36 19.11 -9.92
N GLN A 692 2.55 19.56 -8.67
CA GLN A 692 1.99 18.87 -7.50
C GLN A 692 0.46 18.81 -7.57
N ALA A 693 -0.19 19.92 -7.96
CA ALA A 693 -1.63 19.96 -8.11
C ALA A 693 -2.15 19.07 -9.26
N ALA A 694 -1.35 18.82 -10.30
CA ALA A 694 -1.68 17.87 -11.36
C ALA A 694 -1.61 16.40 -10.90
N SER A 695 -0.87 16.13 -9.83
CA SER A 695 -0.73 14.79 -9.24
C SER A 695 -1.37 14.71 -7.84
N ALA A 696 -2.30 15.60 -7.50
CA ALA A 696 -2.88 15.67 -6.15
C ALA A 696 -3.97 14.64 -5.89
N ASP A 697 -4.69 14.24 -6.92
CA ASP A 697 -5.78 13.26 -6.89
C ASP A 697 -5.99 12.60 -8.27
N ALA A 698 -6.81 11.56 -8.30
CA ALA A 698 -7.07 10.81 -9.51
C ALA A 698 -7.68 11.66 -10.64
N ILE A 699 -8.58 12.60 -10.33
CA ILE A 699 -9.18 13.49 -11.34
C ILE A 699 -8.13 14.44 -11.92
N ALA A 700 -7.36 15.10 -11.04
CA ALA A 700 -6.30 16.01 -11.47
C ALA A 700 -5.30 15.32 -12.40
N SER A 701 -4.97 14.04 -12.11
CA SER A 701 -4.04 13.24 -12.92
C SER A 701 -4.52 12.98 -14.34
N PHE A 702 -5.83 12.98 -14.58
CA PHE A 702 -6.41 12.81 -15.93
C PHE A 702 -6.60 14.11 -16.71
N ILE A 703 -6.84 15.23 -16.04
CA ILE A 703 -7.29 16.47 -16.69
C ILE A 703 -6.24 17.56 -16.75
N ARG A 704 -5.14 17.45 -16.00
CA ARG A 704 -4.09 18.48 -15.93
C ARG A 704 -2.83 18.02 -16.67
N PRO A 705 -2.12 18.94 -17.35
CA PRO A 705 -0.81 18.63 -17.93
C PRO A 705 0.15 18.13 -16.87
N GLN A 706 0.84 17.04 -17.16
CA GLN A 706 1.85 16.45 -16.28
C GLN A 706 3.22 17.10 -16.50
N PRO A 707 4.13 17.03 -15.51
CA PRO A 707 5.50 17.54 -15.67
C PRO A 707 6.27 16.73 -16.71
N PRO A 708 7.28 17.32 -17.36
CA PRO A 708 8.13 16.63 -18.32
C PRO A 708 8.76 15.35 -17.73
N GLY A 709 8.69 14.25 -18.47
CA GLY A 709 9.24 12.95 -18.07
C GLY A 709 8.49 12.27 -16.91
N ASP A 710 7.28 12.71 -16.62
CA ASP A 710 6.42 12.17 -15.55
C ASP A 710 7.11 12.15 -14.17
N VAL A 711 7.97 13.16 -13.89
CA VAL A 711 8.72 13.25 -12.63
C VAL A 711 8.42 14.51 -11.84
N LEU A 712 8.36 14.36 -10.51
CA LEU A 712 8.16 15.43 -9.54
C LEU A 712 9.45 15.68 -8.75
N LEU A 713 9.69 16.93 -8.35
CA LEU A 713 10.73 17.27 -7.36
C LEU A 713 10.23 16.91 -5.96
N ALA A 714 10.70 15.79 -5.43
CA ALA A 714 10.31 15.30 -4.11
C ALA A 714 10.67 16.22 -2.93
N PRO A 715 11.80 16.98 -2.94
CA PRO A 715 12.16 17.92 -1.87
C PRO A 715 11.48 19.28 -2.01
N PHE A 716 10.55 19.47 -2.95
CA PHE A 716 10.02 20.79 -3.30
C PHE A 716 9.38 21.52 -2.11
N ASP A 717 8.64 20.83 -1.25
CA ASP A 717 8.01 21.47 -0.08
C ASP A 717 9.02 22.04 0.90
N GLY A 718 10.11 21.33 1.17
CA GLY A 718 11.21 21.84 2.00
C GLY A 718 11.95 23.00 1.35
N LEU A 719 12.25 22.89 0.05
CA LEU A 719 12.89 23.98 -0.71
C LEU A 719 12.04 25.25 -0.65
N ARG A 720 10.74 25.14 -0.93
CA ARG A 720 9.79 26.25 -0.87
C ARG A 720 9.72 26.84 0.53
N ALA A 721 9.59 26.02 1.57
CA ALA A 721 9.49 26.47 2.96
C ALA A 721 10.74 27.29 3.40
N LEU A 722 11.95 26.85 3.02
CA LEU A 722 13.17 27.61 3.28
C LEU A 722 13.18 28.95 2.54
N ILE A 723 12.85 28.95 1.24
CA ILE A 723 12.83 30.15 0.40
C ILE A 723 11.81 31.15 0.94
N GLU A 724 10.62 30.71 1.36
CA GLU A 724 9.58 31.57 1.94
C GLU A 724 9.99 32.15 3.30
N ALA A 725 10.62 31.35 4.16
CA ALA A 725 11.03 31.75 5.49
C ALA A 725 12.24 32.73 5.50
N GLY A 726 13.11 32.66 4.49
CA GLY A 726 14.29 33.54 4.35
C GLY A 726 14.08 34.73 3.43
N GLY A 727 12.93 34.85 2.76
CA GLY A 727 12.58 35.98 1.87
C GLY A 727 11.79 37.05 2.58
#